data_0bcb4e0a883b582a519cfb7b07d95270
#
_entry.id   0bcb4e0a883b582a519cfb7b07d95270
#
_cell.length_a   1.000
_cell.length_b   1.000
_cell.length_c   1.000
_cell.angle_alpha   90.00
_cell.angle_beta   90.00
_cell.angle_gamma   90.00
#
_symmetry.space_group_name_H-M   'P 1'
#
loop_
_entity.id
_entity.type
_entity.pdbx_description
1 polymer ?
#
loop_
_entity_poly.entity_id
_entity_poly.type
_entity_poly.pdbx_seq_one_letter_code
_entity_poly.pdbx_strand_id
1 'polypeptide(L)'
;MLTRYPVFLLLAFFPVVAGAQSDLTPVLTIPRVSRPPQLADFLNGTPRERELTVTDFRQMDPGDGNPVSQPTTAFLSYDDKNLYVAFVAKDDPKLIRARVAKRKQILTDDRVTINIDTFHDHRHAYWFDVNPYAIQLDGITTDGYGDDFSWEGLWYSEAKITAEGYVVLITVPFKTLRFPDAPRQRWGVMLGRFIQRNNEFSMWPFITRRKLPQFVAQFGHLEGLENISPGRNMQFIPYGLLSGARYLDRTSGTVPRIVTEPDFRAGIDGKVVLKDALTLDLTLNPDFSQVESDEPQVTVNQRYEVFYPEQRPFFMENASYFTTPQSLFFSRRIVDPEYGVRLTGKLGRWGIGVLAADDRAPGKNVPSDDPLYGRRATDAVLSLQRDFLQDSHLRLFVTDRELSSSYNRLVSLDARLHLKHDWFLTGQAVTTRTQPLAGRRYSGNAWYARLSRSSRKLQYSSTYTDRSPGFRADLGYIPRTDIREFKNQLAYQWWREHKTVVNFGPAITILGNWNRRGQTQDWEADFEWDMQFTRLTSLSFVRTEAFELYQGLGFRKGYNTYTLSSEWYKWLAVQGAYAHGSGVNYYPAAGYQPFPAGWQYGSLDLTLRPTPRLLLEEKYIYSHLETRPGWQCTSAATAVYNNHIVRSKVNYQFTRELSIRAILDYSGVLPNTSLVALDRTKRLSYDLLLTYLLHPGTALYVGYTDIYENLLFDPARPPYLQLSGFPNMNTGRQAFVKLSRLFRF
;
A
#
# COMPACT_ATOMS: atom_id res chain seq x y z
N MET A 1 36.77 -36.91 2.80
CA MET A 1 36.27 -37.40 4.09
C MET A 1 36.09 -36.21 5.01
N LEU A 2 34.92 -35.69 5.14
CA LEU A 2 34.53 -34.75 6.20
C LEU A 2 33.05 -34.95 6.46
N THR A 3 32.77 -35.38 7.64
CA THR A 3 31.57 -35.95 8.22
C THR A 3 30.38 -34.94 8.23
N ARG A 4 29.25 -35.41 7.74
CA ARG A 4 27.92 -34.75 7.86
C ARG A 4 27.45 -34.92 9.32
N TYR A 5 27.21 -33.81 10.01
CA TYR A 5 26.40 -33.80 11.23
C TYR A 5 24.99 -33.27 10.88
N PRO A 6 23.92 -34.00 11.18
CA PRO A 6 22.59 -33.48 11.15
C PRO A 6 22.34 -32.66 12.43
N VAL A 7 22.01 -31.38 12.27
CA VAL A 7 21.52 -30.56 13.37
C VAL A 7 20.08 -30.96 13.63
N PHE A 8 19.86 -31.76 14.66
CA PHE A 8 18.53 -31.98 15.23
C PHE A 8 18.13 -30.76 16.04
N LEU A 9 17.10 -30.01 15.54
CA LEU A 9 16.45 -28.97 16.32
C LEU A 9 15.53 -29.65 17.35
N LEU A 10 15.98 -29.74 18.59
CA LEU A 10 15.14 -30.16 19.72
C LEU A 10 14.15 -29.03 20.02
N LEU A 11 12.88 -29.20 19.62
CA LEU A 11 11.75 -28.41 20.11
C LEU A 11 11.45 -28.80 21.56
N ALA A 12 12.06 -28.09 22.50
CA ALA A 12 11.71 -28.20 23.92
C ALA A 12 10.37 -27.48 24.15
N PHE A 13 9.32 -28.24 24.39
CA PHE A 13 8.06 -27.74 24.91
C PHE A 13 8.26 -27.29 26.36
N PHE A 14 8.38 -25.99 26.60
CA PHE A 14 8.23 -25.42 27.94
C PHE A 14 6.72 -25.16 28.22
N PRO A 15 6.19 -25.62 29.35
CA PRO A 15 4.85 -25.25 29.76
C PRO A 15 4.83 -23.77 30.12
N VAL A 16 4.06 -22.98 29.36
CA VAL A 16 3.81 -21.57 29.67
C VAL A 16 2.78 -21.51 30.79
N VAL A 17 3.23 -21.24 31.99
CA VAL A 17 2.34 -20.80 33.07
C VAL A 17 1.91 -19.37 32.76
N ALA A 18 0.69 -19.20 32.30
CA ALA A 18 0.06 -17.90 32.11
C ALA A 18 -0.24 -17.27 33.48
N GLY A 19 0.62 -16.37 33.91
CA GLY A 19 0.29 -15.43 35.00
C GLY A 19 -0.71 -14.40 34.45
N ALA A 20 -1.97 -14.51 34.78
CA ALA A 20 -2.98 -13.52 34.48
C ALA A 20 -2.71 -12.27 35.31
N GLN A 21 -2.11 -11.26 34.70
CA GLN A 21 -2.18 -9.90 35.19
C GLN A 21 -3.50 -9.33 34.63
N SER A 22 -4.52 -9.22 35.49
CA SER A 22 -5.79 -8.56 35.17
C SER A 22 -5.57 -7.05 35.12
N ASP A 23 -5.06 -6.51 34.03
CA ASP A 23 -5.33 -5.13 33.67
C ASP A 23 -6.82 -5.06 33.39
N LEU A 24 -7.59 -4.36 34.25
CA LEU A 24 -9.02 -4.16 34.07
C LEU A 24 -9.22 -3.31 32.81
N THR A 25 -9.46 -3.99 31.68
CA THR A 25 -9.79 -3.33 30.41
C THR A 25 -11.09 -2.56 30.63
N PRO A 26 -11.14 -1.23 30.37
CA PRO A 26 -12.32 -0.43 30.63
C PRO A 26 -13.50 -0.90 29.78
N VAL A 27 -14.70 -0.93 30.40
CA VAL A 27 -15.95 -1.37 29.78
C VAL A 27 -16.88 -0.16 29.65
N LEU A 28 -17.41 0.04 28.46
CA LEU A 28 -18.45 1.00 28.15
C LEU A 28 -19.78 0.29 27.90
N THR A 29 -20.87 0.80 28.45
CA THR A 29 -22.23 0.34 28.15
C THR A 29 -22.92 1.41 27.29
N ILE A 30 -23.11 1.11 26.02
CA ILE A 30 -23.71 2.05 25.07
C ILE A 30 -25.24 2.04 25.19
N PRO A 31 -25.91 3.22 25.30
CA PRO A 31 -27.35 3.30 25.39
C PRO A 31 -28.02 3.30 24.01
N ARG A 32 -29.21 2.70 23.95
CA ARG A 32 -30.12 2.85 22.81
C ARG A 32 -30.87 4.17 22.90
N VAL A 33 -30.93 4.91 21.78
CA VAL A 33 -31.63 6.21 21.70
C VAL A 33 -32.96 6.10 20.96
N SER A 34 -33.89 7.01 21.29
CA SER A 34 -35.25 6.99 20.76
C SER A 34 -35.35 7.56 19.33
N ARG A 35 -34.44 8.47 18.96
CA ARG A 35 -34.31 9.03 17.61
C ARG A 35 -32.85 9.17 17.19
N PRO A 36 -32.54 9.11 15.89
CA PRO A 36 -31.22 9.40 15.39
C PRO A 36 -30.72 10.79 15.86
N PRO A 37 -29.50 10.92 16.37
CA PRO A 37 -28.91 12.21 16.71
C PRO A 37 -28.58 12.99 15.43
N GLN A 38 -28.55 14.34 15.55
CA GLN A 38 -28.12 15.26 14.54
C GLN A 38 -26.86 16.03 15.03
N LEU A 39 -26.05 16.52 14.12
CA LEU A 39 -24.83 17.27 14.49
C LEU A 39 -25.17 18.47 15.41
N ALA A 40 -26.32 19.12 15.17
CA ALA A 40 -26.80 20.26 15.95
C ALA A 40 -27.02 19.95 17.43
N ASP A 41 -27.33 18.69 17.75
CA ASP A 41 -27.59 18.25 19.13
C ASP A 41 -26.33 18.34 20.02
N PHE A 42 -25.13 18.33 19.43
CA PHE A 42 -23.85 18.32 20.16
C PHE A 42 -23.05 19.62 20.09
N LEU A 43 -23.56 20.66 19.42
CA LEU A 43 -22.84 21.93 19.28
C LEU A 43 -22.57 22.63 20.62
N ASN A 44 -23.36 22.34 21.65
CA ASN A 44 -23.19 22.87 22.99
C ASN A 44 -22.21 22.04 23.84
N GLY A 45 -21.67 20.93 23.30
CA GLY A 45 -20.73 20.06 24.02
C GLY A 45 -21.37 19.19 25.10
N THR A 46 -22.69 19.01 25.08
CA THR A 46 -23.47 18.22 26.04
C THR A 46 -24.20 17.07 25.36
N PRO A 47 -24.47 15.95 26.07
CA PRO A 47 -25.31 14.89 25.53
C PRO A 47 -26.75 15.41 25.36
N ARG A 48 -27.41 14.89 24.32
CA ARG A 48 -28.82 15.26 24.03
C ARG A 48 -29.80 14.50 24.94
N GLU A 49 -29.58 13.21 25.12
CA GLU A 49 -30.44 12.32 25.93
C GLU A 49 -29.61 11.53 26.93
N ARG A 50 -29.27 10.31 26.56
CA ARG A 50 -28.56 9.33 27.39
C ARG A 50 -27.25 8.88 26.74
N GLU A 51 -26.75 9.65 25.79
CA GLU A 51 -25.50 9.29 25.10
C GLU A 51 -24.39 9.05 26.13
N LEU A 52 -23.68 7.94 25.96
CA LEU A 52 -22.52 7.63 26.76
C LEU A 52 -21.44 8.67 26.52
N THR A 53 -20.93 9.29 27.59
CA THR A 53 -19.90 10.34 27.51
C THR A 53 -18.53 9.78 27.87
N VAL A 54 -17.54 10.07 27.01
CA VAL A 54 -16.13 9.69 27.17
C VAL A 54 -15.24 10.92 27.09
N THR A 55 -14.39 11.17 28.08
CA THR A 55 -13.56 12.38 28.20
C THR A 55 -12.09 12.12 28.55
N ASP A 56 -11.74 10.97 29.14
CA ASP A 56 -10.38 10.68 29.60
C ASP A 56 -9.47 10.15 28.49
N PHE A 57 -9.21 11.01 27.49
CA PHE A 57 -8.26 10.70 26.42
C PHE A 57 -6.83 10.90 26.92
N ARG A 58 -5.92 10.03 26.45
CA ARG A 58 -4.48 10.08 26.76
C ARG A 58 -3.66 9.98 25.47
N GLN A 59 -2.51 10.63 25.46
CA GLN A 59 -1.60 10.54 24.33
C GLN A 59 -1.00 9.14 24.22
N MET A 60 -1.08 8.53 23.04
CA MET A 60 -0.19 7.45 22.62
C MET A 60 1.10 8.07 22.04
N ASP A 61 0.96 9.09 21.21
CA ASP A 61 2.02 9.88 20.62
C ASP A 61 1.85 11.37 20.96
N PRO A 62 2.94 12.09 21.15
CA PRO A 62 4.31 11.63 21.38
C PRO A 62 4.55 11.11 22.80
N GLY A 63 3.61 11.28 23.69
CA GLY A 63 3.80 11.26 25.15
C GLY A 63 3.53 9.94 25.87
N ASP A 64 3.07 8.85 25.25
CA ASP A 64 2.82 7.50 25.84
C ASP A 64 2.18 7.54 27.25
N GLY A 65 0.95 8.11 27.36
CA GLY A 65 0.16 8.22 28.59
C GLY A 65 0.04 9.65 29.13
N ASN A 66 0.68 10.63 28.49
CA ASN A 66 0.58 12.03 28.90
C ASN A 66 -0.84 12.58 28.69
N PRO A 67 -1.21 13.66 29.44
CA PRO A 67 -2.43 14.38 29.19
C PRO A 67 -2.50 14.92 27.75
N VAL A 68 -3.72 15.01 27.21
CA VAL A 68 -3.98 15.59 25.88
C VAL A 68 -3.62 17.07 25.85
N SER A 69 -3.13 17.57 24.70
CA SER A 69 -2.86 19.00 24.53
C SER A 69 -4.14 19.82 24.36
N GLN A 70 -5.20 19.21 23.86
CA GLN A 70 -6.51 19.83 23.63
C GLN A 70 -7.63 18.88 24.05
N PRO A 71 -8.63 19.35 24.85
CA PRO A 71 -9.72 18.51 25.32
C PRO A 71 -10.55 17.92 24.18
N THR A 72 -10.98 16.68 24.38
CA THR A 72 -11.89 15.98 23.47
C THR A 72 -12.96 15.28 24.30
N THR A 73 -14.22 15.39 23.86
CA THR A 73 -15.35 14.66 24.42
C THR A 73 -15.99 13.85 23.30
N ALA A 74 -16.27 12.58 23.55
CA ALA A 74 -17.02 11.73 22.64
C ALA A 74 -18.35 11.30 23.26
N PHE A 75 -19.40 11.25 22.43
CA PHE A 75 -20.74 10.79 22.79
C PHE A 75 -21.11 9.61 21.93
N LEU A 76 -21.50 8.47 22.55
CA LEU A 76 -21.85 7.24 21.83
C LEU A 76 -23.28 6.85 22.13
N SER A 77 -23.99 6.41 21.10
CA SER A 77 -25.34 5.87 21.17
C SER A 77 -25.63 4.98 19.96
N TYR A 78 -26.73 4.22 20.00
CA TYR A 78 -27.16 3.43 18.83
C TYR A 78 -28.70 3.35 18.75
N ASP A 79 -29.17 3.00 17.55
CA ASP A 79 -30.57 2.59 17.32
C ASP A 79 -30.62 1.21 16.65
N ASP A 80 -31.74 0.83 16.04
CA ASP A 80 -31.90 -0.48 15.39
C ASP A 80 -31.01 -0.65 14.15
N LYS A 81 -30.52 0.43 13.56
CA LYS A 81 -29.87 0.45 12.25
C LYS A 81 -28.42 0.94 12.29
N ASN A 82 -28.09 1.82 13.23
CA ASN A 82 -26.86 2.59 13.17
C ASN A 82 -26.18 2.69 14.55
N LEU A 83 -24.87 2.72 14.54
CA LEU A 83 -24.03 3.23 15.61
C LEU A 83 -23.75 4.72 15.35
N TYR A 84 -23.86 5.55 16.39
CA TYR A 84 -23.61 6.98 16.37
C TYR A 84 -22.46 7.34 17.28
N VAL A 85 -21.51 8.14 16.79
CA VAL A 85 -20.42 8.69 17.58
C VAL A 85 -20.26 10.17 17.27
N ALA A 86 -20.49 11.00 18.25
CA ALA A 86 -20.24 12.44 18.13
C ALA A 86 -18.95 12.81 18.87
N PHE A 87 -18.12 13.63 18.27
CA PHE A 87 -16.92 14.18 18.87
C PHE A 87 -17.05 15.69 18.98
N VAL A 88 -16.75 16.22 20.18
CA VAL A 88 -16.54 17.64 20.42
C VAL A 88 -15.07 17.85 20.70
N ALA A 89 -14.36 18.39 19.74
CA ALA A 89 -12.91 18.54 19.74
C ALA A 89 -12.56 20.02 19.94
N LYS A 90 -12.20 20.41 21.17
CA LYS A 90 -11.80 21.78 21.47
C LYS A 90 -10.45 22.11 20.84
N ASP A 91 -10.34 23.31 20.24
CA ASP A 91 -9.11 23.80 19.63
C ASP A 91 -9.26 25.28 19.23
N ASP A 92 -8.13 25.97 18.96
CA ASP A 92 -8.16 27.23 18.23
C ASP A 92 -8.47 26.96 16.74
N PRO A 93 -9.60 27.48 16.20
CA PRO A 93 -9.99 27.28 14.81
C PRO A 93 -8.92 27.70 13.80
N LYS A 94 -8.08 28.66 14.13
CA LYS A 94 -6.99 29.14 13.26
C LYS A 94 -5.85 28.13 13.13
N LEU A 95 -5.68 27.25 14.11
CA LEU A 95 -4.62 26.26 14.17
C LEU A 95 -5.04 24.91 13.57
N ILE A 96 -6.34 24.71 13.35
CA ILE A 96 -6.88 23.49 12.74
C ILE A 96 -6.28 23.30 11.35
N ARG A 97 -5.78 22.07 11.10
CA ARG A 97 -5.28 21.62 9.80
C ARG A 97 -6.31 20.71 9.17
N ALA A 98 -7.05 21.18 8.20
CA ALA A 98 -8.03 20.40 7.48
C ALA A 98 -8.29 20.97 6.08
N ARG A 99 -8.78 20.12 5.18
CA ARG A 99 -9.11 20.50 3.80
C ARG A 99 -10.35 19.74 3.30
N VAL A 100 -10.97 20.29 2.28
CA VAL A 100 -11.98 19.60 1.48
C VAL A 100 -11.22 18.77 0.44
N ALA A 101 -11.20 17.46 0.61
CA ALA A 101 -10.44 16.53 -0.20
C ALA A 101 -11.33 15.40 -0.70
N LYS A 102 -10.81 14.57 -1.60
CA LYS A 102 -11.46 13.29 -1.90
C LYS A 102 -11.47 12.41 -0.66
N ARG A 103 -12.48 11.55 -0.57
CA ARG A 103 -12.49 10.46 0.41
C ARG A 103 -11.11 9.76 0.45
N LYS A 104 -10.65 9.41 1.65
CA LYS A 104 -9.34 8.77 1.95
C LYS A 104 -8.10 9.65 1.82
N GLN A 105 -8.20 10.93 1.49
CA GLN A 105 -7.05 11.82 1.31
C GLN A 105 -6.88 12.80 2.49
N ILE A 106 -7.10 12.36 3.73
CA ILE A 106 -7.04 13.20 4.94
C ILE A 106 -6.03 12.74 6.01
N LEU A 107 -5.08 11.87 5.64
CA LEU A 107 -4.11 11.32 6.61
C LEU A 107 -3.30 12.38 7.35
N THR A 108 -3.01 13.51 6.71
CA THR A 108 -2.24 14.63 7.28
C THR A 108 -3.12 15.75 7.84
N ASP A 109 -4.44 15.56 7.88
CA ASP A 109 -5.40 16.50 8.47
C ASP A 109 -5.62 16.18 9.96
N ASP A 110 -5.97 17.20 10.74
CA ASP A 110 -6.57 17.00 12.07
C ASP A 110 -7.85 16.21 11.88
N ARG A 111 -8.08 15.17 12.68
CA ARG A 111 -9.23 14.28 12.52
C ARG A 111 -9.56 13.53 13.81
N VAL A 112 -10.76 13.03 13.89
CA VAL A 112 -11.20 12.12 14.94
C VAL A 112 -11.43 10.74 14.36
N THR A 113 -11.31 9.70 15.18
CA THR A 113 -11.42 8.30 14.77
C THR A 113 -12.22 7.48 15.78
N ILE A 114 -12.98 6.51 15.26
CA ILE A 114 -13.45 5.37 16.03
C ILE A 114 -12.95 4.07 15.39
N ASN A 115 -12.37 3.19 16.20
CA ASN A 115 -11.96 1.86 15.79
C ASN A 115 -12.80 0.81 16.52
N ILE A 116 -13.29 -0.21 15.80
CA ILE A 116 -14.24 -1.19 16.32
C ILE A 116 -13.81 -2.60 15.94
N ASP A 117 -13.47 -3.42 16.93
CA ASP A 117 -13.29 -4.87 16.78
C ASP A 117 -14.64 -5.57 17.00
N THR A 118 -15.37 -5.81 15.94
CA THR A 118 -16.72 -6.37 15.96
C THR A 118 -16.77 -7.88 16.23
N PHE A 119 -15.66 -8.58 15.98
CA PHE A 119 -15.54 -10.02 16.28
C PHE A 119 -14.96 -10.28 17.67
N HIS A 120 -14.52 -9.23 18.37
CA HIS A 120 -13.80 -9.30 19.63
C HIS A 120 -12.65 -10.32 19.59
N ASP A 121 -11.92 -10.30 18.49
CA ASP A 121 -10.82 -11.22 18.23
C ASP A 121 -9.45 -10.64 18.62
N HIS A 122 -9.44 -9.36 19.03
CA HIS A 122 -8.27 -8.62 19.49
C HIS A 122 -7.15 -8.49 18.42
N ARG A 123 -7.55 -8.53 17.14
CA ARG A 123 -6.61 -8.50 16.00
C ARG A 123 -7.07 -7.66 14.84
N HIS A 124 -8.37 -7.60 14.58
CA HIS A 124 -8.95 -6.90 13.45
C HIS A 124 -9.91 -5.83 13.95
N ALA A 125 -9.78 -4.63 13.43
CA ALA A 125 -10.71 -3.56 13.74
C ALA A 125 -11.03 -2.75 12.48
N TYR A 126 -12.30 -2.42 12.30
CA TYR A 126 -12.72 -1.36 11.38
C TYR A 126 -12.38 -0.02 12.00
N TRP A 127 -11.94 0.94 11.20
CA TRP A 127 -11.74 2.30 11.66
C TRP A 127 -12.39 3.30 10.72
N PHE A 128 -12.89 4.40 11.31
CA PHE A 128 -13.63 5.46 10.65
C PHE A 128 -13.10 6.79 11.13
N ASP A 129 -12.39 7.50 10.24
CA ASP A 129 -11.80 8.79 10.50
C ASP A 129 -12.59 9.89 9.80
N VAL A 130 -12.72 11.04 10.44
CA VAL A 130 -13.39 12.21 9.88
C VAL A 130 -12.61 13.47 10.22
N ASN A 131 -12.36 14.31 9.20
CA ASN A 131 -11.76 15.63 9.40
C ASN A 131 -12.82 16.72 9.67
N PRO A 132 -12.46 17.94 10.08
CA PRO A 132 -13.38 19.05 10.34
C PRO A 132 -14.26 19.50 9.17
N TYR A 133 -14.04 19.02 7.95
CA TYR A 133 -14.89 19.23 6.77
C TYR A 133 -15.75 18.02 6.42
N ALA A 134 -15.93 17.08 7.35
CA ALA A 134 -16.69 15.84 7.16
C ALA A 134 -16.15 14.93 6.03
N ILE A 135 -14.88 15.06 5.68
CA ILE A 135 -14.25 14.14 4.72
C ILE A 135 -13.89 12.86 5.45
N GLN A 136 -14.24 11.75 4.83
CA GLN A 136 -14.14 10.40 5.36
C GLN A 136 -12.82 9.72 4.97
N LEU A 137 -12.30 8.92 5.89
CA LEU A 137 -11.24 7.94 5.67
C LEU A 137 -11.58 6.69 6.47
N ASP A 138 -11.55 5.53 5.86
CA ASP A 138 -11.90 4.26 6.48
C ASP A 138 -10.99 3.12 6.03
N GLY A 139 -10.98 2.05 6.80
CA GLY A 139 -10.19 0.87 6.52
C GLY A 139 -10.32 -0.19 7.60
N ILE A 140 -9.41 -1.16 7.55
CA ILE A 140 -9.29 -2.24 8.52
C ILE A 140 -7.86 -2.29 9.03
N THR A 141 -7.68 -2.24 10.36
CA THR A 141 -6.39 -2.51 11.01
C THR A 141 -6.29 -4.00 11.31
N THR A 142 -5.12 -4.59 11.04
CA THR A 142 -4.81 -5.97 11.40
C THR A 142 -3.49 -6.00 12.17
N ASP A 143 -3.53 -6.43 13.42
CA ASP A 143 -2.33 -6.54 14.26
C ASP A 143 -1.23 -7.36 13.57
N GLY A 144 -0.07 -6.74 13.42
CA GLY A 144 1.10 -7.31 12.77
C GLY A 144 1.14 -7.23 11.25
N TYR A 145 0.09 -6.76 10.59
CA TYR A 145 0.04 -6.49 9.13
C TYR A 145 -0.16 -5.02 8.80
N GLY A 146 -0.68 -4.21 9.75
CA GLY A 146 -0.92 -2.77 9.57
C GLY A 146 -2.32 -2.45 9.06
N ASP A 147 -2.46 -1.25 8.52
CA ASP A 147 -3.74 -0.69 8.07
C ASP A 147 -3.98 -1.00 6.60
N ASP A 148 -5.16 -1.55 6.31
CA ASP A 148 -5.69 -1.75 4.95
C ASP A 148 -6.65 -0.60 4.61
N PHE A 149 -6.15 0.37 3.85
CA PHE A 149 -6.93 1.52 3.36
C PHE A 149 -7.84 1.17 2.19
N SER A 150 -7.79 -0.03 1.66
CA SER A 150 -8.56 -0.42 0.47
C SER A 150 -10.01 -0.71 0.78
N TRP A 151 -10.31 -1.12 2.02
CA TRP A 151 -11.69 -1.37 2.44
C TRP A 151 -12.51 -0.08 2.41
N GLU A 152 -13.70 -0.14 1.82
CA GLU A 152 -14.63 0.97 1.71
C GLU A 152 -16.02 0.59 2.23
N GLY A 153 -16.46 1.27 3.30
CA GLY A 153 -17.80 1.15 3.84
C GLY A 153 -18.75 2.25 3.34
N LEU A 154 -20.05 1.96 3.31
CA LEU A 154 -21.07 3.00 3.16
C LEU A 154 -21.51 3.46 4.55
N TRP A 155 -21.04 4.64 4.97
CA TRP A 155 -21.36 5.29 6.23
C TRP A 155 -21.41 6.80 6.05
N TYR A 156 -21.85 7.54 7.07
CA TYR A 156 -22.13 8.96 6.94
C TYR A 156 -21.37 9.76 7.97
N SER A 157 -21.04 11.00 7.62
CA SER A 157 -20.36 11.94 8.49
C SER A 157 -20.88 13.35 8.28
N GLU A 158 -20.99 14.07 9.39
CA GLU A 158 -21.26 15.49 9.41
C GLU A 158 -20.20 16.18 10.29
N ALA A 159 -19.81 17.39 9.96
CA ALA A 159 -18.87 18.16 10.77
C ALA A 159 -19.12 19.65 10.64
N LYS A 160 -18.76 20.40 11.69
CA LYS A 160 -18.83 21.85 11.74
C LYS A 160 -17.66 22.41 12.56
N ILE A 161 -16.94 23.35 11.96
CA ILE A 161 -15.96 24.17 12.68
C ILE A 161 -16.73 25.23 13.47
N THR A 162 -16.43 25.35 14.75
CA THR A 162 -17.06 26.28 15.70
C THR A 162 -16.04 27.31 16.20
N ALA A 163 -16.46 28.24 17.03
CA ALA A 163 -15.55 29.21 17.66
C ALA A 163 -14.58 28.54 18.65
N GLU A 164 -14.93 27.36 19.19
CA GLU A 164 -14.14 26.65 20.23
C GLU A 164 -13.42 25.39 19.70
N GLY A 165 -13.42 25.14 18.37
CA GLY A 165 -12.83 23.97 17.75
C GLY A 165 -13.70 23.39 16.63
N TYR A 166 -14.05 22.11 16.71
CA TYR A 166 -14.95 21.49 15.75
C TYR A 166 -15.76 20.35 16.37
N VAL A 167 -16.92 20.09 15.76
CA VAL A 167 -17.82 18.99 16.15
C VAL A 167 -17.99 18.07 14.93
N VAL A 168 -17.94 16.77 15.18
CA VAL A 168 -18.12 15.72 14.15
C VAL A 168 -19.17 14.75 14.63
N LEU A 169 -20.07 14.34 13.75
CA LEU A 169 -21.00 13.22 13.93
C LEU A 169 -20.68 12.13 12.91
N ILE A 170 -20.40 10.93 13.40
CA ILE A 170 -20.16 9.71 12.64
C ILE A 170 -21.39 8.82 12.79
N THR A 171 -21.96 8.36 11.67
CA THR A 171 -23.08 7.41 11.63
C THR A 171 -22.66 6.18 10.85
N VAL A 172 -22.51 5.05 11.54
CA VAL A 172 -22.09 3.77 10.96
C VAL A 172 -23.29 2.84 10.91
N PRO A 173 -23.90 2.55 9.74
CA PRO A 173 -24.95 1.56 9.62
C PRO A 173 -24.41 0.16 9.96
N PHE A 174 -25.15 -0.63 10.75
CA PHE A 174 -24.77 -2.00 11.08
C PHE A 174 -24.61 -2.87 9.82
N LYS A 175 -25.34 -2.58 8.76
CA LYS A 175 -25.15 -3.20 7.44
C LYS A 175 -23.74 -3.03 6.84
N THR A 176 -22.98 -2.06 7.29
CA THR A 176 -21.61 -1.80 6.82
C THR A 176 -20.58 -2.68 7.52
N LEU A 177 -20.88 -3.09 8.73
CA LEU A 177 -20.01 -3.91 9.59
C LEU A 177 -20.28 -5.42 9.40
N ARG A 178 -19.31 -6.22 9.80
CA ARG A 178 -19.45 -7.67 9.97
C ARG A 178 -19.25 -7.99 11.43
N PHE A 179 -20.13 -8.80 11.99
CA PHE A 179 -20.09 -9.25 13.39
C PHE A 179 -20.86 -10.56 13.56
N PRO A 180 -20.59 -11.33 14.62
CA PRO A 180 -21.28 -12.58 14.86
C PRO A 180 -22.79 -12.39 15.04
N ASP A 181 -23.60 -13.33 14.57
CA ASP A 181 -25.03 -13.36 14.84
C ASP A 181 -25.26 -13.80 16.31
N ALA A 182 -25.45 -12.80 17.17
CA ALA A 182 -25.70 -13.00 18.59
C ALA A 182 -26.65 -11.92 19.12
N PRO A 183 -27.61 -12.26 20.05
CA PRO A 183 -28.57 -11.29 20.55
C PRO A 183 -27.94 -10.17 21.38
N ARG A 184 -26.77 -10.38 21.94
CA ARG A 184 -25.95 -9.41 22.65
C ARG A 184 -24.57 -9.41 22.05
N GLN A 185 -24.10 -8.21 21.68
CA GLN A 185 -22.78 -8.00 21.12
C GLN A 185 -21.82 -7.49 22.21
N ARG A 186 -20.59 -7.96 22.11
CA ARG A 186 -19.45 -7.40 22.84
C ARG A 186 -18.37 -7.10 21.85
N TRP A 187 -18.04 -5.82 21.68
CA TRP A 187 -17.04 -5.36 20.73
C TRP A 187 -15.81 -4.78 21.44
N GLY A 188 -14.68 -4.76 20.76
CA GLY A 188 -13.56 -3.90 21.13
C GLY A 188 -13.80 -2.49 20.60
N VAL A 189 -13.44 -1.45 21.35
CA VAL A 189 -13.61 -0.06 20.93
C VAL A 189 -12.40 0.79 21.31
N MET A 190 -11.99 1.65 20.37
CA MET A 190 -11.04 2.74 20.60
C MET A 190 -11.58 4.01 19.96
N LEU A 191 -11.50 5.10 20.71
CA LEU A 191 -11.82 6.46 20.26
C LEU A 191 -10.53 7.27 20.21
N GLY A 192 -10.33 8.11 19.19
CA GLY A 192 -9.09 8.84 19.07
C GLY A 192 -9.22 10.20 18.39
N ARG A 193 -8.19 11.01 18.57
CA ARG A 193 -8.04 12.30 17.90
C ARG A 193 -6.59 12.51 17.48
N PHE A 194 -6.41 12.95 16.24
CA PHE A 194 -5.13 13.38 15.70
C PHE A 194 -5.04 14.91 15.68
N ILE A 195 -3.95 15.45 16.23
CA ILE A 195 -3.58 16.88 16.17
C ILE A 195 -2.23 16.97 15.49
N GLN A 196 -2.25 17.18 14.17
CA GLN A 196 -1.06 17.01 13.32
C GLN A 196 0.08 18.00 13.64
N ARG A 197 -0.24 19.23 14.04
CA ARG A 197 0.77 20.22 14.43
C ARG A 197 1.65 19.78 15.61
N ASN A 198 1.12 18.88 16.46
CA ASN A 198 1.81 18.38 17.66
C ASN A 198 2.37 16.97 17.45
N ASN A 199 2.13 16.32 16.29
CA ASN A 199 2.30 14.89 16.05
C ASN A 199 1.56 14.08 17.14
N GLU A 200 0.43 14.59 17.62
CA GLU A 200 -0.31 14.01 18.72
C GLU A 200 -1.38 13.06 18.22
N PHE A 201 -1.37 11.86 18.76
CA PHE A 201 -2.46 10.92 18.67
C PHE A 201 -2.92 10.55 20.07
N SER A 202 -4.10 11.00 20.42
CA SER A 202 -4.71 10.79 21.74
C SER A 202 -5.85 9.80 21.63
N MET A 203 -5.98 8.90 22.61
CA MET A 203 -6.92 7.78 22.56
C MET A 203 -7.64 7.54 23.88
N TRP A 204 -8.80 6.95 23.76
CA TRP A 204 -9.50 6.25 24.83
C TRP A 204 -9.86 4.82 24.35
N PRO A 205 -9.59 3.74 25.12
CA PRO A 205 -8.74 3.75 26.33
C PRO A 205 -7.30 4.16 25.99
N PHE A 206 -6.51 4.41 27.04
CA PHE A 206 -5.09 4.62 26.83
C PHE A 206 -4.45 3.38 26.20
N ILE A 207 -3.83 3.58 25.02
CA ILE A 207 -3.07 2.57 24.29
C ILE A 207 -1.60 2.93 24.37
N THR A 208 -0.77 2.01 24.86
CA THR A 208 0.66 2.24 24.96
C THR A 208 1.40 1.83 23.68
N ARG A 209 2.30 2.69 23.24
CA ARG A 209 3.18 2.40 22.10
C ARG A 209 4.18 1.27 22.37
N ARG A 210 4.37 0.89 23.63
CA ARG A 210 5.25 -0.23 24.00
C ARG A 210 4.73 -1.58 23.52
N LYS A 211 3.41 -1.70 23.32
CA LYS A 211 2.72 -2.90 22.83
C LYS A 211 2.11 -2.67 21.42
N LEU A 212 2.71 -1.82 20.59
CA LEU A 212 2.16 -1.44 19.28
C LEU A 212 1.82 -2.63 18.35
N PRO A 213 2.59 -3.74 18.30
CA PRO A 213 2.20 -4.91 17.51
C PRO A 213 0.90 -5.59 17.97
N GLN A 214 0.39 -5.23 19.14
CA GLN A 214 -0.86 -5.64 19.76
C GLN A 214 -1.78 -4.44 19.95
N PHE A 215 -1.97 -3.63 18.92
CA PHE A 215 -2.74 -2.39 18.98
C PHE A 215 -4.20 -2.66 19.29
N VAL A 216 -4.83 -3.55 18.53
CA VAL A 216 -6.26 -3.90 18.68
C VAL A 216 -6.52 -4.62 20.01
N ALA A 217 -5.55 -5.42 20.49
CA ALA A 217 -5.67 -6.13 21.76
C ALA A 217 -5.72 -5.22 23.01
N GLN A 218 -5.41 -3.92 22.85
CA GLN A 218 -5.49 -2.92 23.92
C GLN A 218 -6.81 -2.14 23.95
N PHE A 219 -7.77 -2.43 23.06
CA PHE A 219 -9.05 -1.72 22.99
C PHE A 219 -9.89 -1.97 24.23
N GLY A 220 -10.72 -1.00 24.60
CA GLY A 220 -11.77 -1.14 25.62
C GLY A 220 -12.90 -2.04 25.14
N HIS A 221 -13.77 -2.46 26.04
CA HIS A 221 -14.96 -3.24 25.69
C HIS A 221 -16.17 -2.33 25.53
N LEU A 222 -16.96 -2.57 24.50
CA LEU A 222 -18.25 -1.94 24.24
C LEU A 222 -19.34 -3.00 24.39
N GLU A 223 -20.21 -2.81 25.36
CA GLU A 223 -21.35 -3.66 25.67
C GLU A 223 -22.65 -2.87 25.58
N GLY A 224 -23.81 -3.53 25.64
CA GLY A 224 -25.13 -2.88 25.59
C GLY A 224 -25.74 -2.85 24.18
N LEU A 225 -25.03 -3.31 23.14
CA LEU A 225 -25.60 -3.49 21.82
C LEU A 225 -26.45 -4.77 21.80
N GLU A 226 -27.76 -4.63 21.67
CA GLU A 226 -28.70 -5.76 21.73
C GLU A 226 -29.60 -5.80 20.49
N ASN A 227 -29.88 -7.01 19.98
CA ASN A 227 -30.79 -7.29 18.87
C ASN A 227 -30.48 -6.44 17.61
N ILE A 228 -29.19 -6.29 17.28
CA ILE A 228 -28.73 -5.67 16.06
C ILE A 228 -28.34 -6.73 15.03
N SER A 229 -28.57 -6.45 13.76
CA SER A 229 -28.21 -7.35 12.66
C SER A 229 -27.56 -6.58 11.51
N PRO A 230 -26.51 -7.12 10.85
CA PRO A 230 -25.96 -6.56 9.64
C PRO A 230 -26.91 -6.71 8.45
N GLY A 231 -27.95 -7.52 8.57
CA GLY A 231 -28.94 -7.82 7.53
C GLY A 231 -28.33 -8.53 6.32
N ARG A 232 -29.15 -8.83 5.32
CA ARG A 232 -28.66 -9.32 4.02
C ARG A 232 -27.99 -8.16 3.29
N ASN A 233 -26.68 -8.21 3.14
CA ASN A 233 -25.94 -7.17 2.42
C ASN A 233 -25.55 -7.70 1.04
N MET A 234 -26.42 -7.44 0.06
CA MET A 234 -26.16 -7.71 -1.34
C MET A 234 -25.99 -6.37 -2.06
N GLN A 235 -24.92 -6.25 -2.81
CA GLN A 235 -24.59 -5.04 -3.56
C GLN A 235 -24.30 -5.44 -5.02
N PHE A 236 -24.85 -4.68 -5.95
CA PHE A 236 -24.56 -4.81 -7.37
C PHE A 236 -24.23 -3.44 -7.93
N ILE A 237 -23.13 -3.37 -8.68
CA ILE A 237 -22.63 -2.12 -9.28
C ILE A 237 -22.47 -2.35 -10.79
N PRO A 238 -23.58 -2.32 -11.55
CA PRO A 238 -23.45 -2.27 -13.00
C PRO A 238 -22.80 -0.97 -13.43
N TYR A 239 -22.02 -1.04 -14.50
CA TYR A 239 -21.44 0.12 -15.14
C TYR A 239 -21.41 -0.02 -16.65
N GLY A 240 -21.40 1.15 -17.31
CA GLY A 240 -21.18 1.30 -18.73
C GLY A 240 -20.02 2.25 -18.96
N LEU A 241 -19.20 1.92 -19.94
CA LEU A 241 -18.08 2.71 -20.42
C LEU A 241 -18.23 2.94 -21.92
N LEU A 242 -18.17 4.20 -22.33
CA LEU A 242 -17.97 4.61 -23.71
C LEU A 242 -16.55 5.16 -23.81
N SER A 243 -15.74 4.62 -24.70
CA SER A 243 -14.39 5.12 -24.94
C SER A 243 -14.05 5.18 -26.41
N GLY A 244 -13.12 6.08 -26.74
CA GLY A 244 -12.48 6.14 -28.05
C GLY A 244 -10.99 6.28 -27.86
N ALA A 245 -10.24 5.36 -28.45
CA ALA A 245 -8.77 5.36 -28.40
C ALA A 245 -8.18 5.50 -29.80
N ARG A 246 -7.11 6.29 -29.90
CA ARG A 246 -6.26 6.40 -31.09
C ARG A 246 -4.81 6.18 -30.64
N TYR A 247 -4.15 5.17 -31.18
CA TYR A 247 -2.80 4.82 -30.75
C TYR A 247 -1.94 4.30 -31.89
N LEU A 248 -0.61 4.38 -31.68
CA LEU A 248 0.39 3.82 -32.57
C LEU A 248 0.58 2.33 -32.29
N ASP A 249 0.02 1.48 -33.14
CA ASP A 249 0.21 0.02 -33.10
C ASP A 249 1.60 -0.32 -33.70
N ARG A 250 2.45 -0.94 -32.89
CA ARG A 250 3.82 -1.39 -33.24
C ARG A 250 3.92 -2.92 -33.32
N THR A 251 2.83 -3.62 -33.07
CA THR A 251 2.85 -5.08 -32.86
C THR A 251 2.11 -5.88 -33.93
N SER A 252 1.07 -5.31 -34.56
CA SER A 252 0.18 -6.03 -35.48
C SER A 252 0.66 -6.03 -36.95
N GLY A 253 1.98 -5.99 -37.19
CA GLY A 253 2.52 -6.06 -38.57
C GLY A 253 3.96 -5.56 -38.68
N THR A 254 4.51 -5.63 -39.89
CA THR A 254 5.88 -5.19 -40.18
C THR A 254 6.02 -3.67 -40.23
N VAL A 255 4.91 -2.96 -40.49
CA VAL A 255 4.86 -1.49 -40.55
C VAL A 255 3.98 -0.98 -39.43
N PRO A 256 4.47 -0.12 -38.53
CA PRO A 256 3.63 0.52 -37.53
C PRO A 256 2.48 1.29 -38.17
N ARG A 257 1.32 1.35 -37.51
CA ARG A 257 0.14 2.07 -38.02
C ARG A 257 -0.58 2.81 -36.89
N ILE A 258 -1.27 3.86 -37.24
CA ILE A 258 -2.17 4.55 -36.31
C ILE A 258 -3.55 3.87 -36.40
N VAL A 259 -4.03 3.36 -35.27
CA VAL A 259 -5.31 2.69 -35.12
C VAL A 259 -6.27 3.59 -34.35
N THR A 260 -7.53 3.64 -34.76
CA THR A 260 -8.59 4.34 -34.02
C THR A 260 -9.69 3.32 -33.72
N GLU A 261 -9.99 3.13 -32.45
CA GLU A 261 -10.94 2.14 -31.97
C GLU A 261 -11.95 2.80 -31.00
N PRO A 262 -13.22 2.93 -31.40
CA PRO A 262 -14.29 3.16 -30.45
C PRO A 262 -14.59 1.87 -29.70
N ASP A 263 -14.80 1.95 -28.40
CA ASP A 263 -15.09 0.80 -27.55
C ASP A 263 -16.26 1.10 -26.64
N PHE A 264 -17.20 0.17 -26.57
CA PHE A 264 -18.28 0.17 -25.58
C PHE A 264 -18.15 -1.05 -24.71
N ARG A 265 -18.02 -0.85 -23.43
CA ARG A 265 -17.95 -1.91 -22.43
C ARG A 265 -19.07 -1.77 -21.42
N ALA A 266 -19.66 -2.90 -21.07
CA ALA A 266 -20.53 -3.02 -19.91
C ALA A 266 -19.97 -4.09 -19.00
N GLY A 267 -20.05 -3.86 -17.71
CA GLY A 267 -19.60 -4.79 -16.70
C GLY A 267 -20.43 -4.67 -15.43
N ILE A 268 -20.19 -5.56 -14.50
CA ILE A 268 -20.87 -5.58 -13.21
C ILE A 268 -19.95 -6.07 -12.12
N ASP A 269 -19.91 -5.35 -11.01
CA ASP A 269 -19.35 -5.81 -9.77
C ASP A 269 -20.47 -6.23 -8.82
N GLY A 270 -20.31 -7.37 -8.16
CA GLY A 270 -21.26 -7.92 -7.20
C GLY A 270 -20.57 -8.20 -5.87
N LYS A 271 -21.25 -7.91 -4.77
CA LYS A 271 -20.81 -8.26 -3.43
C LYS A 271 -21.97 -8.87 -2.67
N VAL A 272 -21.73 -10.06 -2.11
CA VAL A 272 -22.72 -10.78 -1.33
C VAL A 272 -22.10 -11.22 -0.01
N VAL A 273 -22.76 -10.90 1.09
CA VAL A 273 -22.33 -11.34 2.42
C VAL A 273 -23.02 -12.64 2.79
N LEU A 274 -22.21 -13.64 3.10
CA LEU A 274 -22.64 -14.99 3.46
C LEU A 274 -22.42 -15.20 4.95
N LYS A 275 -23.46 -15.64 5.67
CA LYS A 275 -23.42 -15.95 7.14
C LYS A 275 -22.80 -14.81 7.96
N ASP A 276 -23.07 -13.56 7.58
CA ASP A 276 -22.60 -12.33 8.24
C ASP A 276 -21.07 -12.21 8.43
N ALA A 277 -20.31 -13.16 7.90
CA ALA A 277 -18.88 -13.31 8.17
C ALA A 277 -18.00 -13.47 6.92
N LEU A 278 -18.54 -13.97 5.82
CA LEU A 278 -17.84 -14.15 4.56
C LEU A 278 -18.36 -13.17 3.50
N THR A 279 -17.48 -12.58 2.74
CA THR A 279 -17.81 -11.72 1.61
C THR A 279 -17.41 -12.43 0.31
N LEU A 280 -18.38 -12.64 -0.56
CA LEU A 280 -18.20 -13.08 -1.93
C LEU A 280 -18.23 -11.84 -2.82
N ASP A 281 -17.12 -11.55 -3.48
CA ASP A 281 -16.99 -10.50 -4.50
C ASP A 281 -16.89 -11.14 -5.87
N LEU A 282 -17.65 -10.61 -6.82
CA LEU A 282 -17.70 -11.05 -8.20
C LEU A 282 -17.43 -9.84 -9.09
N THR A 283 -16.65 -10.02 -10.15
CA THR A 283 -16.50 -9.00 -11.19
C THR A 283 -16.58 -9.64 -12.56
N LEU A 284 -17.32 -9.02 -13.46
CA LEU A 284 -17.43 -9.41 -14.88
C LEU A 284 -17.03 -8.22 -15.73
N ASN A 285 -16.09 -8.45 -16.63
CA ASN A 285 -15.54 -7.47 -17.57
C ASN A 285 -15.07 -6.19 -16.87
N PRO A 286 -14.22 -6.26 -15.81
CA PRO A 286 -13.85 -5.12 -15.00
C PRO A 286 -13.17 -4.02 -15.83
N ASP A 287 -13.51 -2.76 -15.49
CA ASP A 287 -12.88 -1.59 -16.09
C ASP A 287 -12.20 -0.73 -15.03
N PHE A 288 -10.94 -0.40 -15.28
CA PHE A 288 -10.07 0.36 -14.38
C PHE A 288 -9.65 1.72 -14.97
N SER A 289 -10.35 2.23 -15.98
CA SER A 289 -9.99 3.48 -16.68
C SER A 289 -9.96 4.70 -15.78
N GLN A 290 -10.72 4.72 -14.67
CA GLN A 290 -10.71 5.80 -13.68
C GLN A 290 -9.53 5.74 -12.71
N VAL A 291 -8.79 4.63 -12.66
CA VAL A 291 -7.64 4.47 -11.76
C VAL A 291 -6.53 5.43 -12.17
N GLU A 292 -5.90 6.04 -11.19
CA GLU A 292 -4.78 6.95 -11.42
C GLU A 292 -3.57 6.19 -11.99
N SER A 293 -2.80 6.85 -12.87
CA SER A 293 -1.54 6.29 -13.36
C SER A 293 -0.56 6.05 -12.21
N ASP A 294 0.24 5.01 -12.32
CA ASP A 294 1.27 4.69 -11.33
C ASP A 294 2.20 5.88 -11.07
N GLU A 295 2.68 5.98 -9.83
CA GLU A 295 3.68 6.98 -9.47
C GLU A 295 4.96 6.76 -10.30
N PRO A 296 5.53 7.84 -10.87
CA PRO A 296 6.70 7.72 -11.71
C PRO A 296 7.92 7.25 -10.91
N GLN A 297 8.68 6.35 -11.51
CA GLN A 297 9.89 5.78 -10.93
C GLN A 297 11.00 5.73 -11.97
N VAL A 298 12.26 5.71 -11.52
CA VAL A 298 13.41 5.47 -12.39
C VAL A 298 13.41 4.00 -12.81
N THR A 299 13.21 3.71 -14.09
CA THR A 299 13.16 2.36 -14.64
C THR A 299 14.42 1.99 -15.43
N VAL A 300 15.29 2.96 -15.69
CA VAL A 300 16.53 2.75 -16.45
C VAL A 300 17.66 2.23 -15.55
N ASN A 301 18.53 1.43 -16.15
CA ASN A 301 19.70 0.83 -15.47
C ASN A 301 19.36 0.08 -14.17
N GLN A 302 18.18 -0.59 -14.14
CA GLN A 302 17.73 -1.38 -13.00
C GLN A 302 18.12 -2.84 -13.17
N ARG A 303 18.68 -3.44 -12.12
CA ARG A 303 19.05 -4.85 -12.10
C ARG A 303 17.84 -5.79 -11.98
N TYR A 304 16.80 -5.34 -11.30
CA TYR A 304 15.59 -6.09 -11.00
C TYR A 304 14.33 -5.35 -11.47
N GLU A 305 13.24 -6.09 -11.62
CA GLU A 305 11.92 -5.56 -11.92
C GLU A 305 11.50 -4.51 -10.88
N VAL A 306 10.97 -3.38 -11.35
CA VAL A 306 10.46 -2.32 -10.49
C VAL A 306 9.09 -2.71 -9.94
N PHE A 307 8.87 -2.49 -8.65
CA PHE A 307 7.62 -2.80 -7.97
C PHE A 307 6.63 -1.63 -8.10
N TYR A 308 5.41 -1.94 -8.54
CA TYR A 308 4.29 -1.01 -8.53
C TYR A 308 3.17 -1.55 -7.63
N PRO A 309 2.67 -0.77 -6.64
CA PRO A 309 1.58 -1.22 -5.78
C PRO A 309 0.29 -1.43 -6.57
N GLU A 310 -0.59 -2.31 -6.10
CA GLU A 310 -1.91 -2.52 -6.69
C GLU A 310 -2.79 -1.29 -6.44
N GLN A 311 -3.61 -0.92 -7.42
CA GLN A 311 -4.55 0.21 -7.34
C GLN A 311 -5.97 -0.17 -7.76
N ARG A 312 -6.19 -1.36 -8.29
CA ARG A 312 -7.51 -1.82 -8.76
C ARG A 312 -8.36 -2.31 -7.58
N PRO A 313 -9.57 -1.71 -7.37
CA PRO A 313 -10.38 -1.97 -6.17
C PRO A 313 -10.68 -3.44 -5.92
N PHE A 314 -10.99 -4.22 -6.97
CA PHE A 314 -11.26 -5.66 -6.83
C PHE A 314 -10.11 -6.43 -6.16
N PHE A 315 -8.85 -6.08 -6.43
CA PHE A 315 -7.69 -6.78 -5.85
C PHE A 315 -7.24 -6.17 -4.52
N MET A 316 -7.56 -4.93 -4.25
CA MET A 316 -7.13 -4.23 -3.04
C MET A 316 -7.96 -4.64 -1.82
N GLU A 317 -9.28 -4.68 -1.94
CA GLU A 317 -10.16 -4.94 -0.82
C GLU A 317 -9.88 -6.31 -0.19
N ASN A 318 -9.67 -6.36 1.13
CA ASN A 318 -9.31 -7.56 1.88
C ASN A 318 -8.01 -8.26 1.37
N ALA A 319 -7.08 -7.51 0.76
CA ALA A 319 -5.81 -8.06 0.25
C ALA A 319 -4.96 -8.72 1.34
N SER A 320 -5.14 -8.34 2.61
CA SER A 320 -4.45 -8.92 3.77
C SER A 320 -4.63 -10.43 3.89
N TYR A 321 -5.76 -10.99 3.43
CA TYR A 321 -5.96 -12.45 3.41
C TYR A 321 -4.97 -13.18 2.48
N PHE A 322 -4.40 -12.50 1.49
CA PHE A 322 -3.46 -13.05 0.51
C PHE A 322 -2.01 -12.63 0.74
N THR A 323 -1.75 -11.81 1.74
CA THR A 323 -0.39 -11.36 2.09
C THR A 323 0.39 -12.47 2.80
N THR A 324 1.58 -12.81 2.33
CA THR A 324 2.45 -13.85 2.86
C THR A 324 3.84 -13.29 3.21
N PRO A 325 4.63 -13.95 4.10
CA PRO A 325 5.97 -13.47 4.49
C PRO A 325 6.92 -13.20 3.32
N GLN A 326 6.93 -14.08 2.31
CA GLN A 326 7.49 -13.79 0.99
C GLN A 326 6.33 -13.46 0.05
N SER A 327 6.46 -12.50 -0.85
CA SER A 327 5.38 -12.06 -1.74
C SER A 327 5.01 -13.14 -2.78
N LEU A 328 4.26 -14.17 -2.33
CA LEU A 328 3.85 -15.30 -3.16
C LEU A 328 2.63 -15.00 -4.04
N PHE A 329 1.91 -13.93 -3.75
CA PHE A 329 0.83 -13.40 -4.58
C PHE A 329 1.05 -11.90 -4.79
N PHE A 330 0.96 -11.48 -6.03
CA PHE A 330 1.05 -10.10 -6.49
C PHE A 330 0.01 -9.91 -7.60
N SER A 331 -1.10 -9.29 -7.29
CA SER A 331 -2.29 -9.20 -8.14
C SER A 331 -2.03 -8.57 -9.52
N ARG A 332 -1.00 -7.73 -9.66
CA ARG A 332 -0.59 -7.17 -10.97
C ARG A 332 -0.07 -8.20 -11.97
N ARG A 333 0.17 -9.45 -11.55
CA ARG A 333 0.44 -10.57 -12.47
C ARG A 333 -0.81 -10.97 -13.26
N ILE A 334 -2.01 -10.63 -12.75
CA ILE A 334 -3.29 -10.74 -13.47
C ILE A 334 -3.56 -9.37 -14.11
N VAL A 335 -3.36 -9.24 -15.41
CA VAL A 335 -3.28 -7.94 -16.09
C VAL A 335 -4.63 -7.48 -16.64
N ASP A 336 -5.33 -8.33 -17.40
CA ASP A 336 -6.60 -8.02 -18.08
C ASP A 336 -7.65 -9.13 -17.82
N PRO A 337 -8.19 -9.21 -16.59
CA PRO A 337 -9.19 -10.24 -16.26
C PRO A 337 -10.53 -9.94 -16.96
N GLU A 338 -11.19 -10.99 -17.49
CA GLU A 338 -12.57 -10.89 -17.97
C GLU A 338 -13.57 -11.16 -16.84
N TYR A 339 -13.22 -12.08 -15.93
CA TYR A 339 -13.98 -12.30 -14.71
C TYR A 339 -13.04 -12.55 -13.53
N GLY A 340 -13.55 -12.26 -12.36
CA GLY A 340 -12.89 -12.52 -11.10
C GLY A 340 -13.92 -12.91 -10.02
N VAL A 341 -13.54 -13.86 -9.19
CA VAL A 341 -14.31 -14.32 -8.03
C VAL A 341 -13.40 -14.28 -6.82
N ARG A 342 -13.85 -13.67 -5.74
CA ARG A 342 -13.10 -13.61 -4.50
C ARG A 342 -14.02 -13.88 -3.31
N LEU A 343 -13.63 -14.81 -2.44
CA LEU A 343 -14.29 -15.09 -1.17
C LEU A 343 -13.31 -14.80 -0.04
N THR A 344 -13.66 -13.88 0.85
CA THR A 344 -12.83 -13.52 1.99
C THR A 344 -13.67 -13.39 3.26
N GLY A 345 -13.06 -13.67 4.41
CA GLY A 345 -13.70 -13.44 5.70
C GLY A 345 -13.24 -14.42 6.76
N LYS A 346 -13.97 -14.44 7.90
CA LYS A 346 -13.58 -15.18 9.09
C LYS A 346 -14.74 -16.00 9.63
N LEU A 347 -14.52 -17.30 9.82
CA LEU A 347 -15.47 -18.22 10.49
C LEU A 347 -14.86 -18.71 11.81
N GLY A 348 -15.25 -18.12 12.90
CA GLY A 348 -14.64 -18.36 14.21
C GLY A 348 -13.14 -18.04 14.17
N ARG A 349 -12.28 -19.05 14.38
CA ARG A 349 -10.82 -18.90 14.35
C ARG A 349 -10.20 -19.15 12.96
N TRP A 350 -11.02 -19.35 11.92
CA TRP A 350 -10.56 -19.60 10.57
C TRP A 350 -10.69 -18.33 9.71
N GLY A 351 -9.58 -17.83 9.18
CA GLY A 351 -9.54 -16.85 8.11
C GLY A 351 -9.50 -17.57 6.76
N ILE A 352 -10.36 -17.18 5.84
CA ILE A 352 -10.54 -17.81 4.53
C ILE A 352 -10.34 -16.75 3.46
N GLY A 353 -9.45 -17.02 2.51
CA GLY A 353 -9.25 -16.23 1.29
C GLY A 353 -9.21 -17.17 0.08
N VAL A 354 -10.12 -16.98 -0.87
CA VAL A 354 -10.11 -17.66 -2.17
C VAL A 354 -10.19 -16.60 -3.24
N LEU A 355 -9.39 -16.71 -4.29
CA LEU A 355 -9.46 -15.86 -5.46
C LEU A 355 -9.30 -16.72 -6.70
N ALA A 356 -10.14 -16.50 -7.71
CA ALA A 356 -10.00 -17.07 -9.03
C ALA A 356 -10.26 -15.98 -10.08
N ALA A 357 -9.45 -15.94 -11.13
CA ALA A 357 -9.61 -15.02 -12.24
C ALA A 357 -9.07 -15.66 -13.53
N ASP A 358 -9.55 -15.20 -14.66
CA ASP A 358 -8.89 -15.41 -15.94
C ASP A 358 -8.08 -14.17 -16.32
N ASP A 359 -7.06 -14.32 -17.15
CA ASP A 359 -6.25 -13.21 -17.66
C ASP A 359 -6.09 -13.34 -19.18
N ARG A 360 -6.65 -12.37 -19.91
CA ARG A 360 -6.58 -12.30 -21.38
C ARG A 360 -5.24 -11.77 -21.88
N ALA A 361 -4.49 -11.05 -21.05
CA ALA A 361 -3.29 -10.32 -21.47
C ALA A 361 -2.21 -11.19 -22.11
N PRO A 362 -1.93 -12.43 -21.65
CA PRO A 362 -0.91 -13.27 -22.29
C PRO A 362 -1.16 -13.57 -23.76
N GLY A 363 -2.41 -13.71 -24.17
CA GLY A 363 -2.76 -14.00 -25.57
C GLY A 363 -3.24 -12.79 -26.37
N LYS A 364 -3.50 -11.66 -25.73
CA LYS A 364 -3.94 -10.42 -26.36
C LYS A 364 -2.76 -9.58 -26.88
N ASN A 365 -1.64 -9.62 -26.15
CA ASN A 365 -0.49 -8.74 -26.39
C ASN A 365 0.62 -9.43 -27.17
N VAL A 366 0.29 -10.44 -27.98
CA VAL A 366 1.22 -11.20 -28.82
C VAL A 366 0.78 -11.13 -30.28
N PRO A 367 1.71 -11.27 -31.26
CA PRO A 367 1.38 -11.32 -32.67
C PRO A 367 0.38 -12.47 -33.00
N SER A 368 -0.37 -12.30 -34.08
CA SER A 368 -1.41 -13.28 -34.49
C SER A 368 -0.87 -14.66 -34.89
N ASP A 369 0.40 -14.76 -35.21
CA ASP A 369 1.13 -16.01 -35.54
C ASP A 369 1.77 -16.67 -34.29
N ASP A 370 1.71 -16.03 -33.11
CA ASP A 370 2.20 -16.61 -31.87
C ASP A 370 1.27 -17.75 -31.40
N PRO A 371 1.80 -18.89 -30.94
CA PRO A 371 1.01 -19.99 -30.39
C PRO A 371 0.12 -19.62 -29.19
N LEU A 372 0.43 -18.52 -28.51
CA LEU A 372 -0.36 -18.00 -27.41
C LEU A 372 -1.49 -17.06 -27.85
N TYR A 373 -1.56 -16.67 -29.13
CA TYR A 373 -2.59 -15.74 -29.60
C TYR A 373 -4.00 -16.21 -29.23
N GLY A 374 -4.76 -15.35 -28.57
CA GLY A 374 -6.10 -15.64 -28.08
C GLY A 374 -6.15 -16.60 -26.87
N ARG A 375 -5.02 -17.07 -26.34
CA ARG A 375 -4.98 -17.91 -25.14
C ARG A 375 -5.15 -17.03 -23.88
N ARG A 376 -5.69 -17.63 -22.82
CA ARG A 376 -5.93 -17.00 -21.53
C ARG A 376 -5.18 -17.75 -20.44
N ALA A 377 -4.72 -17.05 -19.43
CA ALA A 377 -4.26 -17.68 -18.21
C ALA A 377 -5.44 -17.86 -17.25
N THR A 378 -5.42 -18.95 -16.50
CA THR A 378 -6.33 -19.18 -15.37
C THR A 378 -5.52 -19.09 -14.09
N ASP A 379 -5.94 -18.25 -13.17
CA ASP A 379 -5.26 -17.95 -11.93
C ASP A 379 -6.14 -18.30 -10.74
N ALA A 380 -5.58 -19.03 -9.77
CA ALA A 380 -6.27 -19.40 -8.54
C ALA A 380 -5.38 -19.22 -7.32
N VAL A 381 -5.96 -18.72 -6.23
CA VAL A 381 -5.28 -18.52 -4.95
C VAL A 381 -6.18 -19.01 -3.82
N LEU A 382 -5.61 -19.78 -2.89
CA LEU A 382 -6.26 -20.23 -1.67
C LEU A 382 -5.41 -19.84 -0.46
N SER A 383 -6.02 -19.22 0.53
CA SER A 383 -5.44 -18.90 1.83
C SER A 383 -6.37 -19.41 2.93
N LEU A 384 -5.87 -20.33 3.76
CA LEU A 384 -6.57 -20.84 4.92
C LEU A 384 -5.73 -20.59 6.16
N GLN A 385 -6.14 -19.67 7.00
CA GLN A 385 -5.46 -19.30 8.23
C GLN A 385 -6.23 -19.80 9.43
N ARG A 386 -5.54 -20.40 10.38
CA ARG A 386 -6.08 -20.75 11.69
C ARG A 386 -5.40 -19.95 12.78
N ASP A 387 -6.19 -19.16 13.48
CA ASP A 387 -5.74 -18.41 14.65
C ASP A 387 -5.74 -19.32 15.90
N PHE A 388 -4.68 -19.24 16.68
CA PHE A 388 -4.52 -19.93 17.96
C PHE A 388 -3.68 -19.05 18.90
N LEU A 389 -3.89 -19.19 20.20
CA LEU A 389 -3.32 -18.29 21.20
C LEU A 389 -3.60 -16.81 20.89
N GLN A 390 -2.99 -15.89 21.63
CA GLN A 390 -3.04 -14.47 21.34
C GLN A 390 -2.01 -14.16 20.24
N ASP A 391 -2.44 -13.50 19.15
CA ASP A 391 -1.59 -13.01 18.03
C ASP A 391 -0.74 -14.06 17.31
N SER A 392 -1.16 -15.33 17.35
CA SER A 392 -0.49 -16.42 16.67
C SER A 392 -1.39 -17.06 15.64
N HIS A 393 -0.83 -17.47 14.50
CA HIS A 393 -1.58 -18.20 13.48
C HIS A 393 -0.70 -19.16 12.68
N LEU A 394 -1.36 -20.13 12.08
CA LEU A 394 -0.82 -21.01 11.05
C LEU A 394 -1.65 -20.83 9.79
N ARG A 395 -0.99 -20.76 8.63
CA ARG A 395 -1.64 -20.58 7.33
C ARG A 395 -1.15 -21.55 6.29
N LEU A 396 -2.10 -22.17 5.58
CA LEU A 396 -1.88 -22.84 4.30
C LEU A 396 -2.17 -21.85 3.18
N PHE A 397 -1.23 -21.72 2.23
CA PHE A 397 -1.36 -20.85 1.07
C PHE A 397 -1.02 -21.60 -0.20
N VAL A 398 -1.89 -21.52 -1.21
CA VAL A 398 -1.74 -22.23 -2.48
C VAL A 398 -1.97 -21.25 -3.62
N THR A 399 -1.14 -21.31 -4.67
CA THR A 399 -1.39 -20.63 -5.94
C THR A 399 -1.27 -21.59 -7.09
N ASP A 400 -2.11 -21.41 -8.10
CA ASP A 400 -2.06 -22.12 -9.39
C ASP A 400 -2.25 -21.11 -10.52
N ARG A 401 -1.31 -21.09 -11.47
CA ARG A 401 -1.40 -20.34 -12.72
C ARG A 401 -1.22 -21.29 -13.88
N GLU A 402 -2.21 -21.34 -14.77
CA GLU A 402 -2.19 -22.18 -15.97
C GLU A 402 -2.30 -21.31 -17.22
N LEU A 403 -1.45 -21.55 -18.21
CA LEU A 403 -1.48 -20.89 -19.51
C LEU A 403 -1.15 -21.93 -20.60
N SER A 404 -2.14 -22.34 -21.39
CA SER A 404 -1.99 -23.38 -22.41
C SER A 404 -1.44 -24.69 -21.79
N SER A 405 -0.25 -25.14 -22.20
CA SER A 405 0.43 -26.33 -21.66
C SER A 405 1.35 -26.03 -20.48
N SER A 406 1.53 -24.74 -20.11
CA SER A 406 2.36 -24.36 -18.99
C SER A 406 1.55 -24.23 -17.70
N TYR A 407 2.21 -24.47 -16.57
CA TYR A 407 1.65 -24.17 -15.26
C TYR A 407 2.72 -23.85 -14.23
N ASN A 408 2.33 -23.06 -13.23
CA ASN A 408 3.11 -22.84 -12.00
C ASN A 408 2.21 -23.06 -10.78
N ARG A 409 2.51 -24.10 -10.01
CA ARG A 409 1.78 -24.51 -8.80
C ARG A 409 2.67 -24.35 -7.58
N LEU A 410 2.15 -23.68 -6.58
CA LEU A 410 2.86 -23.36 -5.35
C LEU A 410 2.02 -23.76 -4.13
N VAL A 411 2.68 -24.37 -3.15
CA VAL A 411 2.10 -24.65 -1.82
C VAL A 411 3.03 -24.08 -0.77
N SER A 412 2.49 -23.35 0.17
CA SER A 412 3.19 -22.73 1.30
C SER A 412 2.49 -23.05 2.60
N LEU A 413 3.29 -23.29 3.64
CA LEU A 413 2.86 -23.31 5.02
C LEU A 413 3.63 -22.23 5.76
N ASP A 414 2.93 -21.28 6.38
CA ASP A 414 3.53 -20.25 7.21
C ASP A 414 2.89 -20.15 8.59
N ALA A 415 3.68 -19.71 9.55
CA ALA A 415 3.25 -19.48 10.92
C ALA A 415 3.82 -18.18 11.45
N ARG A 416 3.02 -17.47 12.23
CA ARG A 416 3.47 -16.37 13.08
C ARG A 416 3.13 -16.69 14.51
N LEU A 417 4.14 -16.64 15.36
CA LEU A 417 4.05 -16.97 16.78
C LEU A 417 4.38 -15.73 17.60
N HIS A 418 3.45 -15.31 18.43
CA HIS A 418 3.73 -14.34 19.48
C HIS A 418 4.45 -15.09 20.62
N LEU A 419 5.65 -14.66 20.93
CA LEU A 419 6.46 -15.16 22.03
C LEU A 419 6.13 -14.38 23.32
N LYS A 420 7.09 -14.14 24.17
CA LYS A 420 6.89 -13.30 25.36
C LYS A 420 7.05 -11.80 25.02
N HIS A 421 6.24 -10.93 25.65
CA HIS A 421 6.29 -9.49 25.52
C HIS A 421 6.01 -9.03 24.07
N ASP A 422 6.98 -8.43 23.42
CA ASP A 422 6.94 -7.81 22.09
C ASP A 422 7.76 -8.57 21.03
N TRP A 423 8.04 -9.88 21.28
CA TRP A 423 8.77 -10.74 20.34
C TRP A 423 7.84 -11.59 19.49
N PHE A 424 8.14 -11.65 18.19
CA PHE A 424 7.44 -12.47 17.22
C PHE A 424 8.41 -13.33 16.43
N LEU A 425 8.05 -14.59 16.22
CA LEU A 425 8.71 -15.50 15.30
C LEU A 425 7.79 -15.80 14.14
N THR A 426 8.26 -15.53 12.92
CA THR A 426 7.55 -15.86 11.67
C THR A 426 8.35 -16.87 10.91
N GLY A 427 7.73 -17.95 10.46
CA GLY A 427 8.33 -18.99 9.63
C GLY A 427 7.49 -19.28 8.39
N GLN A 428 8.13 -19.64 7.28
CA GLN A 428 7.44 -20.06 6.05
C GLN A 428 8.26 -21.11 5.32
N ALA A 429 7.57 -22.16 4.84
CA ALA A 429 8.09 -23.20 3.97
C ALA A 429 7.26 -23.23 2.68
N VAL A 430 7.92 -23.22 1.53
CA VAL A 430 7.27 -23.16 0.23
C VAL A 430 7.84 -24.21 -0.69
N THR A 431 6.99 -24.87 -1.47
CA THR A 431 7.39 -25.74 -2.58
C THR A 431 6.67 -25.34 -3.85
N THR A 432 7.36 -25.43 -4.99
CA THR A 432 6.80 -25.07 -6.31
C THR A 432 7.04 -26.18 -7.32
N ARG A 433 6.10 -26.32 -8.26
CA ARG A 433 6.23 -27.15 -9.46
C ARG A 433 5.90 -26.31 -10.66
N THR A 434 6.80 -26.27 -11.64
CA THR A 434 6.67 -25.46 -12.84
C THR A 434 6.83 -26.34 -14.08
N GLN A 435 5.88 -26.23 -15.00
CA GLN A 435 5.97 -26.69 -16.38
C GLN A 435 6.01 -25.47 -17.28
N PRO A 436 7.16 -25.12 -17.89
CA PRO A 436 7.20 -24.04 -18.88
C PRO A 436 6.51 -24.45 -20.18
N LEU A 437 6.18 -23.49 -21.04
CA LEU A 437 5.63 -23.73 -22.38
C LEU A 437 6.54 -24.64 -23.21
N ALA A 438 7.84 -24.45 -23.07
CA ALA A 438 8.88 -25.31 -23.67
C ALA A 438 9.88 -25.73 -22.61
N GLY A 439 10.37 -26.98 -22.68
CA GLY A 439 11.35 -27.52 -21.77
C GLY A 439 10.81 -28.51 -20.74
N ARG A 440 11.67 -28.91 -19.81
CA ARG A 440 11.34 -29.93 -18.80
C ARG A 440 10.73 -29.30 -17.55
N ARG A 441 9.87 -30.07 -16.89
CA ARG A 441 9.34 -29.76 -15.55
C ARG A 441 10.49 -29.62 -14.54
N TYR A 442 10.35 -28.66 -13.64
CA TYR A 442 11.26 -28.48 -12.53
C TYR A 442 10.50 -28.08 -11.26
N SER A 443 11.17 -28.17 -10.14
CA SER A 443 10.61 -27.82 -8.85
C SER A 443 11.61 -26.98 -8.06
N GLY A 444 11.11 -26.24 -7.11
CA GLY A 444 11.91 -25.42 -6.22
C GLY A 444 11.31 -25.31 -4.85
N ASN A 445 12.15 -24.97 -3.88
CA ASN A 445 11.75 -24.77 -2.50
C ASN A 445 12.26 -23.42 -2.01
N ALA A 446 11.50 -22.83 -1.08
CA ALA A 446 11.95 -21.64 -0.36
C ALA A 446 11.65 -21.76 1.14
N TRP A 447 12.49 -21.14 1.95
CA TRP A 447 12.36 -21.07 3.39
C TRP A 447 12.53 -19.63 3.84
N TYR A 448 11.78 -19.27 4.87
CA TYR A 448 11.85 -17.96 5.48
C TYR A 448 11.69 -18.10 7.00
N ALA A 449 12.54 -17.39 7.74
CA ALA A 449 12.41 -17.27 9.17
C ALA A 449 12.73 -15.84 9.60
N ARG A 450 11.91 -15.25 10.46
CA ARG A 450 12.12 -13.91 11.01
C ARG A 450 11.83 -13.89 12.49
N LEU A 451 12.82 -13.48 13.27
CA LEU A 451 12.64 -13.09 14.67
C LEU A 451 12.58 -11.56 14.72
N SER A 452 11.53 -11.00 15.32
CA SER A 452 11.39 -9.56 15.40
C SER A 452 10.89 -9.12 16.78
N ARG A 453 11.29 -7.92 17.15
CA ARG A 453 10.83 -7.18 18.32
C ARG A 453 10.51 -5.74 17.92
N SER A 454 9.37 -5.24 18.34
CA SER A 454 8.99 -3.85 18.12
C SER A 454 8.48 -3.25 19.43
N SER A 455 9.27 -2.34 19.99
CA SER A 455 8.90 -1.59 21.18
C SER A 455 9.11 -0.09 20.95
N ARG A 456 8.70 0.75 21.89
CA ARG A 456 8.84 2.22 21.76
C ARG A 456 10.28 2.66 21.50
N LYS A 457 11.26 2.05 22.17
CA LYS A 457 12.67 2.46 22.08
C LYS A 457 13.53 1.57 21.20
N LEU A 458 13.24 0.27 21.18
CA LEU A 458 14.07 -0.72 20.51
C LEU A 458 13.27 -1.44 19.43
N GLN A 459 13.77 -1.40 18.22
CA GLN A 459 13.29 -2.22 17.11
C GLN A 459 14.42 -3.17 16.67
N TYR A 460 14.08 -4.43 16.55
CA TYR A 460 15.03 -5.45 16.11
C TYR A 460 14.34 -6.42 15.16
N SER A 461 15.02 -6.80 14.10
CA SER A 461 14.63 -7.95 13.30
C SER A 461 15.84 -8.69 12.73
N SER A 462 15.77 -10.01 12.77
CA SER A 462 16.70 -10.93 12.12
C SER A 462 15.92 -11.82 11.18
N THR A 463 16.28 -11.81 9.90
CA THR A 463 15.56 -12.52 8.83
C THR A 463 16.52 -13.42 8.08
N TYR A 464 16.12 -14.67 7.88
CA TYR A 464 16.77 -15.63 7.00
C TYR A 464 15.85 -15.99 5.85
N THR A 465 16.34 -15.94 4.61
CA THR A 465 15.64 -16.32 3.40
C THR A 465 16.49 -17.27 2.56
N ASP A 466 15.95 -18.43 2.20
CA ASP A 466 16.59 -19.37 1.28
C ASP A 466 15.63 -19.65 0.13
N ARG A 467 16.08 -19.48 -1.12
CA ARG A 467 15.34 -19.83 -2.34
C ARG A 467 16.22 -20.66 -3.25
N SER A 468 15.71 -21.83 -3.63
CA SER A 468 16.44 -22.70 -4.56
C SER A 468 16.50 -22.12 -5.97
N PRO A 469 17.44 -22.57 -6.84
CA PRO A 469 17.52 -22.14 -8.24
C PRO A 469 16.24 -22.40 -9.04
N GLY A 470 15.55 -23.50 -8.75
CA GLY A 470 14.29 -23.87 -9.42
C GLY A 470 13.03 -23.30 -8.77
N PHE A 471 13.16 -22.43 -7.74
CA PHE A 471 12.00 -21.79 -7.13
C PHE A 471 11.38 -20.77 -8.08
N ARG A 472 10.05 -20.81 -8.25
CA ARG A 472 9.31 -19.88 -9.10
C ARG A 472 7.90 -19.66 -8.55
N ALA A 473 7.45 -18.41 -8.52
CA ALA A 473 6.10 -18.01 -8.15
C ALA A 473 5.57 -17.04 -9.21
N ASP A 474 4.90 -17.57 -10.24
CA ASP A 474 4.45 -16.76 -11.39
C ASP A 474 3.35 -15.76 -11.02
N LEU A 475 2.57 -16.05 -9.98
CA LEU A 475 1.63 -15.10 -9.38
C LEU A 475 2.25 -14.22 -8.29
N GLY A 476 3.54 -14.40 -7.97
CA GLY A 476 4.24 -13.65 -6.94
C GLY A 476 5.16 -12.55 -7.48
N TYR A 477 5.74 -11.80 -6.54
CA TYR A 477 6.83 -10.88 -6.81
C TYR A 477 8.10 -11.40 -6.14
N ILE A 478 8.90 -12.16 -6.90
CA ILE A 478 10.14 -12.80 -6.45
C ILE A 478 11.27 -12.37 -7.39
N PRO A 479 11.97 -11.27 -7.09
CA PRO A 479 12.98 -10.71 -7.97
C PRO A 479 14.19 -11.63 -8.17
N ARG A 480 14.45 -12.56 -7.22
CA ARG A 480 15.68 -13.35 -7.23
C ARG A 480 15.51 -14.73 -6.60
N THR A 481 16.15 -15.71 -7.22
CA THR A 481 16.28 -17.11 -6.76
C THR A 481 17.75 -17.49 -6.64
N ASP A 482 18.07 -18.71 -6.22
CA ASP A 482 19.44 -19.17 -5.89
C ASP A 482 20.13 -18.29 -4.86
N ILE A 483 19.43 -18.03 -3.74
CA ILE A 483 19.90 -17.18 -2.66
C ILE A 483 19.81 -17.86 -1.31
N ARG A 484 20.73 -17.48 -0.43
CA ARG A 484 20.69 -17.60 1.02
C ARG A 484 21.02 -16.24 1.60
N GLU A 485 20.03 -15.56 2.09
CA GLU A 485 20.14 -14.20 2.59
C GLU A 485 19.93 -14.17 4.10
N PHE A 486 20.77 -13.41 4.77
CA PHE A 486 20.64 -13.12 6.19
C PHE A 486 20.66 -11.61 6.38
N LYS A 487 19.55 -11.06 6.88
CA LYS A 487 19.37 -9.63 7.11
C LYS A 487 19.07 -9.33 8.57
N ASN A 488 19.85 -8.44 9.18
CA ASN A 488 19.66 -7.96 10.54
C ASN A 488 19.42 -6.47 10.55
N GLN A 489 18.47 -6.03 11.37
CA GLN A 489 18.18 -4.62 11.59
C GLN A 489 18.10 -4.37 13.08
N LEU A 490 18.72 -3.30 13.54
CA LEU A 490 18.65 -2.81 14.90
C LEU A 490 18.50 -1.30 14.89
N ALA A 491 17.45 -0.79 15.54
CA ALA A 491 17.26 0.64 15.72
C ALA A 491 16.97 0.96 17.18
N TYR A 492 17.49 2.07 17.65
CA TYR A 492 17.23 2.59 18.99
C TYR A 492 16.83 4.05 18.92
N GLN A 493 15.73 4.42 19.62
CA GLN A 493 15.16 5.76 19.61
C GLN A 493 15.11 6.35 21.00
N TRP A 494 15.64 7.57 21.14
CA TRP A 494 15.47 8.42 22.32
C TRP A 494 14.26 9.33 22.09
N TRP A 495 13.32 9.29 23.02
CA TRP A 495 12.10 10.11 22.97
C TRP A 495 12.26 11.34 23.86
N ARG A 496 11.96 12.50 23.30
CA ARG A 496 11.96 13.80 23.99
C ARG A 496 10.56 14.40 23.98
N GLU A 497 9.74 13.97 24.91
CA GLU A 497 8.35 14.41 25.04
C GLU A 497 8.28 15.93 25.27
N HIS A 498 7.26 16.59 24.70
CA HIS A 498 6.96 18.03 24.82
C HIS A 498 8.03 19.01 24.26
N LYS A 499 8.88 18.57 23.33
CA LYS A 499 9.88 19.45 22.68
C LYS A 499 9.71 19.41 21.16
N THR A 500 10.31 20.40 20.48
CA THR A 500 10.35 20.45 19.01
C THR A 500 10.94 19.18 18.41
N VAL A 501 11.96 18.60 19.04
CA VAL A 501 12.48 17.26 18.69
C VAL A 501 11.65 16.22 19.43
N VAL A 502 10.97 15.35 18.71
CA VAL A 502 10.10 14.30 19.26
C VAL A 502 10.90 13.05 19.60
N ASN A 503 11.66 12.55 18.65
CA ASN A 503 12.59 11.43 18.86
C ASN A 503 13.77 11.51 17.88
N PHE A 504 14.82 10.77 18.18
CA PHE A 504 15.98 10.61 17.32
C PHE A 504 16.73 9.34 17.69
N GLY A 505 17.53 8.82 16.78
CA GLY A 505 18.39 7.71 17.10
C GLY A 505 19.04 7.03 15.91
N PRO A 506 20.02 6.13 16.18
CA PRO A 506 20.70 5.34 15.17
C PRO A 506 19.88 4.12 14.77
N ALA A 507 20.08 3.69 13.52
CA ALA A 507 19.72 2.38 13.04
C ALA A 507 20.87 1.75 12.25
N ILE A 508 20.98 0.43 12.29
CA ILE A 508 21.98 -0.36 11.56
C ILE A 508 21.22 -1.48 10.84
N THR A 509 21.46 -1.62 9.54
CA THR A 509 21.04 -2.77 8.75
C THR A 509 22.26 -3.47 8.18
N ILE A 510 22.34 -4.78 8.34
CA ILE A 510 23.39 -5.62 7.75
C ILE A 510 22.72 -6.75 6.98
N LEU A 511 23.08 -6.88 5.71
CA LEU A 511 22.60 -7.93 4.82
C LEU A 511 23.81 -8.68 4.25
N GLY A 512 23.72 -10.00 4.21
CA GLY A 512 24.64 -10.88 3.48
C GLY A 512 23.84 -11.88 2.67
N ASN A 513 24.25 -12.11 1.42
CA ASN A 513 23.57 -12.99 0.48
C ASN A 513 24.58 -13.87 -0.28
N TRP A 514 24.32 -15.16 -0.29
CA TRP A 514 25.13 -16.19 -0.96
C TRP A 514 24.23 -17.04 -1.86
N ASN A 515 24.79 -17.55 -2.96
CA ASN A 515 24.13 -18.61 -3.70
C ASN A 515 24.25 -19.97 -2.99
N ARG A 516 23.58 -20.99 -3.48
CA ARG A 516 23.64 -22.34 -2.88
C ARG A 516 25.01 -23.03 -2.99
N ARG A 517 25.92 -22.51 -3.80
CA ARG A 517 27.32 -22.96 -3.89
C ARG A 517 28.23 -22.28 -2.87
N GLY A 518 27.68 -21.35 -2.05
CA GLY A 518 28.45 -20.60 -1.04
C GLY A 518 29.19 -19.38 -1.58
N GLN A 519 28.99 -19.01 -2.85
CA GLN A 519 29.59 -17.81 -3.42
C GLN A 519 28.79 -16.57 -2.96
N THR A 520 29.51 -15.60 -2.40
CA THR A 520 28.94 -14.30 -2.02
C THR A 520 28.36 -13.61 -3.27
N GLN A 521 27.09 -13.26 -3.19
CA GLN A 521 26.38 -12.54 -4.23
C GLN A 521 26.34 -11.05 -3.93
N ASP A 522 25.93 -10.71 -2.71
CA ASP A 522 25.83 -9.33 -2.26
C ASP A 522 26.05 -9.26 -0.74
N TRP A 523 26.50 -8.11 -0.27
CA TRP A 523 26.36 -7.71 1.12
C TRP A 523 26.11 -6.21 1.17
N GLU A 524 25.43 -5.74 2.20
CA GLU A 524 25.10 -4.35 2.43
C GLU A 524 25.16 -4.04 3.92
N ALA A 525 25.69 -2.88 4.26
CA ALA A 525 25.70 -2.34 5.61
C ALA A 525 25.25 -0.88 5.55
N ASP A 526 24.11 -0.59 6.18
CA ASP A 526 23.55 0.73 6.32
C ASP A 526 23.75 1.24 7.74
N PHE A 527 24.24 2.46 7.86
CA PHE A 527 24.30 3.21 9.09
C PHE A 527 23.40 4.43 8.94
N GLU A 528 22.33 4.42 9.70
CA GLU A 528 21.27 5.41 9.62
C GLU A 528 21.18 6.23 10.89
N TRP A 529 20.85 7.49 10.75
CA TRP A 529 20.52 8.39 11.83
C TRP A 529 19.24 9.15 11.52
N ASP A 530 18.20 8.89 12.33
CA ASP A 530 16.89 9.49 12.17
C ASP A 530 16.63 10.57 13.22
N MET A 531 15.91 11.61 12.82
CA MET A 531 15.41 12.68 13.69
C MET A 531 13.97 13.03 13.31
N GLN A 532 13.09 13.01 14.28
CA GLN A 532 11.69 13.41 14.11
C GLN A 532 11.39 14.65 14.94
N PHE A 533 10.76 15.61 14.28
CA PHE A 533 10.34 16.89 14.87
C PHE A 533 8.81 16.98 14.88
N THR A 534 8.26 17.94 15.62
CA THR A 534 6.85 18.32 15.53
C THR A 534 6.49 18.76 14.10
N ARG A 535 5.18 18.94 13.84
CA ARG A 535 4.64 19.38 12.52
C ARG A 535 5.05 18.46 11.38
N LEU A 536 4.99 17.13 11.62
CA LEU A 536 5.28 16.09 10.62
C LEU A 536 6.63 16.31 9.89
N THR A 537 7.65 16.74 10.64
CA THR A 537 8.98 16.99 10.06
C THR A 537 9.95 15.92 10.50
N SER A 538 10.68 15.35 9.55
CA SER A 538 11.73 14.34 9.77
C SER A 538 12.95 14.57 8.89
N LEU A 539 14.10 14.20 9.43
CA LEU A 539 15.39 14.15 8.73
C LEU A 539 15.98 12.76 8.92
N SER A 540 16.52 12.21 7.84
CA SER A 540 17.29 10.96 7.89
C SER A 540 18.58 11.10 7.11
N PHE A 541 19.64 10.52 7.63
CA PHE A 541 20.92 10.36 6.97
C PHE A 541 21.29 8.89 6.97
N VAL A 542 21.63 8.33 5.80
CA VAL A 542 22.07 6.94 5.65
C VAL A 542 23.42 6.90 4.93
N ARG A 543 24.40 6.22 5.53
CA ARG A 543 25.62 5.78 4.87
C ARG A 543 25.50 4.32 4.52
N THR A 544 25.58 3.98 3.23
CA THR A 544 25.56 2.61 2.73
C THR A 544 26.94 2.21 2.24
N GLU A 545 27.43 1.06 2.69
CA GLU A 545 28.57 0.32 2.13
C GLU A 545 28.04 -1.01 1.59
N ALA A 546 28.35 -1.35 0.35
CA ALA A 546 27.81 -2.54 -0.28
C ALA A 546 28.78 -3.20 -1.25
N PHE A 547 28.55 -4.47 -1.51
CA PHE A 547 29.17 -5.25 -2.58
C PHE A 547 28.09 -5.99 -3.34
N GLU A 548 28.23 -6.07 -4.65
CA GLU A 548 27.38 -6.92 -5.47
C GLU A 548 28.18 -7.67 -6.53
N LEU A 549 27.76 -8.89 -6.80
CA LEU A 549 28.23 -9.71 -7.90
C LEU A 549 27.21 -9.64 -9.05
N TYR A 550 27.65 -9.15 -10.20
CA TYR A 550 26.82 -9.08 -11.41
C TYR A 550 27.59 -9.59 -12.62
N GLN A 551 27.05 -10.57 -13.33
CA GLN A 551 27.67 -11.23 -14.49
C GLN A 551 29.10 -11.75 -14.21
N GLY A 552 29.35 -12.26 -12.99
CA GLY A 552 30.67 -12.74 -12.59
C GLY A 552 31.67 -11.66 -12.15
N LEU A 553 31.29 -10.38 -12.24
CA LEU A 553 32.11 -9.23 -11.84
C LEU A 553 31.68 -8.73 -10.45
N GLY A 554 32.63 -8.44 -9.59
CA GLY A 554 32.39 -7.91 -8.25
C GLY A 554 32.51 -6.40 -8.19
N PHE A 555 31.47 -5.72 -7.64
CA PHE A 555 31.43 -4.28 -7.52
C PHE A 555 31.28 -3.85 -6.06
N ARG A 556 32.21 -3.06 -5.56
CA ARG A 556 32.08 -2.34 -4.28
C ARG A 556 31.42 -0.99 -4.52
N LYS A 557 30.39 -0.69 -3.70
CA LYS A 557 29.64 0.55 -3.74
C LYS A 557 29.65 1.21 -2.37
N GLY A 558 29.64 2.53 -2.36
CA GLY A 558 29.43 3.31 -1.16
C GLY A 558 28.76 4.62 -1.54
N TYR A 559 27.66 4.96 -0.84
CA TYR A 559 26.90 6.18 -1.10
C TYR A 559 26.26 6.73 0.17
N ASN A 560 25.96 8.01 0.15
CA ASN A 560 25.24 8.70 1.21
C ASN A 560 23.86 9.06 0.70
N THR A 561 22.85 8.94 1.56
CA THR A 561 21.47 9.37 1.29
C THR A 561 21.00 10.32 2.38
N TYR A 562 20.40 11.44 1.98
CA TYR A 562 19.80 12.44 2.83
C TYR A 562 18.33 12.52 2.49
N THR A 563 17.46 12.43 3.49
CA THR A 563 16.01 12.54 3.31
C THR A 563 15.45 13.60 4.22
N LEU A 564 14.59 14.46 3.67
CA LEU A 564 13.81 15.47 4.39
C LEU A 564 12.34 15.23 4.08
N SER A 565 11.50 15.20 5.12
CA SER A 565 10.05 15.32 4.98
C SER A 565 9.58 16.40 5.95
N SER A 566 8.72 17.32 5.51
CA SER A 566 8.23 18.40 6.37
C SER A 566 6.85 18.89 5.96
N GLU A 567 5.96 18.96 6.92
CA GLU A 567 4.70 19.69 6.84
C GLU A 567 4.67 20.81 7.90
N TRP A 568 5.77 21.55 8.03
CA TRP A 568 5.88 22.63 9.03
C TRP A 568 4.78 23.67 8.85
N TYR A 569 4.45 23.99 7.61
CA TYR A 569 3.36 24.89 7.25
C TYR A 569 2.15 24.12 6.77
N LYS A 570 0.93 24.51 7.15
CA LYS A 570 -0.30 23.84 6.73
C LYS A 570 -0.58 23.92 5.21
N TRP A 571 0.01 24.90 4.54
CA TRP A 571 -0.16 25.11 3.09
C TRP A 571 0.94 24.46 2.24
N LEU A 572 2.04 23.98 2.86
CA LEU A 572 3.20 23.42 2.17
C LEU A 572 3.66 22.13 2.84
N ALA A 573 3.72 21.05 2.07
CA ALA A 573 4.51 19.88 2.39
C ALA A 573 5.68 19.74 1.41
N VAL A 574 6.83 19.35 1.94
CA VAL A 574 8.06 19.11 1.18
C VAL A 574 8.57 17.72 1.53
N GLN A 575 8.82 16.90 0.52
CA GLN A 575 9.61 15.68 0.67
C GLN A 575 10.77 15.74 -0.31
N GLY A 576 11.97 15.45 0.15
CA GLY A 576 13.15 15.45 -0.69
C GLY A 576 14.08 14.31 -0.30
N ALA A 577 14.70 13.70 -1.28
CA ALA A 577 15.80 12.78 -1.10
C ALA A 577 16.94 13.14 -2.05
N TYR A 578 18.16 13.08 -1.54
CA TYR A 578 19.36 13.22 -2.35
C TYR A 578 20.34 12.12 -1.97
N ALA A 579 20.79 11.37 -2.96
CA ALA A 579 21.82 10.36 -2.78
C ALA A 579 22.99 10.59 -3.73
N HIS A 580 24.21 10.37 -3.26
CA HIS A 580 25.40 10.45 -4.08
C HIS A 580 26.47 9.46 -3.64
N GLY A 581 27.22 8.96 -4.61
CA GLY A 581 28.29 8.01 -4.37
C GLY A 581 28.58 7.14 -5.57
N SER A 582 28.71 5.84 -5.37
CA SER A 582 29.03 4.90 -6.43
C SER A 582 27.85 4.02 -6.83
N GLY A 583 27.71 3.83 -8.15
CA GLY A 583 26.77 2.93 -8.80
C GLY A 583 27.48 2.00 -9.78
N VAL A 584 26.69 1.29 -10.57
CA VAL A 584 27.17 0.38 -11.63
C VAL A 584 26.40 0.66 -12.90
N ASN A 585 27.09 0.74 -14.04
CA ASN A 585 26.46 0.63 -15.34
C ASN A 585 26.23 -0.86 -15.66
N TYR A 586 24.98 -1.30 -15.52
CA TYR A 586 24.61 -2.72 -15.71
C TYR A 586 24.46 -3.07 -17.20
N TYR A 587 24.17 -2.10 -18.06
CA TYR A 587 23.89 -2.27 -19.48
C TYR A 587 24.83 -1.41 -20.33
N PRO A 588 26.13 -1.71 -20.34
CA PRO A 588 27.08 -0.92 -21.12
C PRO A 588 26.85 -1.09 -22.62
N ALA A 589 27.33 -0.13 -23.39
CA ALA A 589 27.35 -0.23 -24.85
C ALA A 589 28.17 -1.43 -25.34
N ALA A 590 27.96 -1.87 -26.57
CA ALA A 590 28.68 -2.99 -27.16
C ALA A 590 30.19 -2.77 -27.08
N GLY A 591 30.92 -3.82 -26.68
CA GLY A 591 32.36 -3.79 -26.47
C GLY A 591 32.81 -3.52 -25.03
N TYR A 592 31.91 -3.15 -24.11
CA TYR A 592 32.20 -2.96 -22.72
C TYR A 592 31.54 -4.02 -21.83
N GLN A 593 32.18 -4.35 -20.73
CA GLN A 593 31.57 -5.10 -19.63
C GLN A 593 30.91 -4.11 -18.63
N PRO A 594 29.99 -4.56 -17.77
CA PRO A 594 29.49 -3.75 -16.66
C PRO A 594 30.64 -3.14 -15.87
N PHE A 595 30.53 -1.88 -15.47
CA PHE A 595 31.60 -1.13 -14.82
C PHE A 595 31.10 -0.22 -13.67
N PRO A 596 31.95 0.05 -12.66
CA PRO A 596 31.60 0.96 -11.57
C PRO A 596 31.59 2.41 -12.07
N ALA A 597 30.63 3.17 -11.58
CA ALA A 597 30.38 4.53 -12.01
C ALA A 597 30.12 5.45 -10.82
N GLY A 598 30.23 6.76 -11.00
CA GLY A 598 29.67 7.76 -10.12
C GLY A 598 28.17 7.80 -10.28
N TRP A 599 27.41 7.91 -9.18
CA TRP A 599 25.97 7.92 -9.20
C TRP A 599 25.40 9.05 -8.35
N GLN A 600 24.38 9.69 -8.88
CA GLN A 600 23.59 10.69 -8.17
C GLN A 600 22.11 10.43 -8.40
N TYR A 601 21.33 10.63 -7.35
CA TYR A 601 19.88 10.55 -7.38
C TYR A 601 19.30 11.71 -6.58
N GLY A 602 18.28 12.34 -7.12
CA GLY A 602 17.52 13.39 -6.43
C GLY A 602 16.04 13.19 -6.65
N SER A 603 15.24 13.36 -5.60
CA SER A 603 13.80 13.53 -5.72
C SER A 603 13.33 14.70 -4.87
N LEU A 604 12.37 15.44 -5.41
CA LEU A 604 11.71 16.54 -4.73
C LEU A 604 10.21 16.43 -5.00
N ASP A 605 9.43 16.31 -3.93
CA ASP A 605 7.97 16.31 -3.96
C ASP A 605 7.50 17.56 -3.19
N LEU A 606 6.76 18.43 -3.84
CA LEU A 606 6.16 19.62 -3.27
C LEU A 606 4.65 19.48 -3.31
N THR A 607 4.00 19.59 -2.15
CA THR A 607 2.54 19.65 -2.07
C THR A 607 2.13 21.03 -1.58
N LEU A 608 1.46 21.79 -2.45
CA LEU A 608 0.95 23.13 -2.16
C LEU A 608 -0.57 23.07 -1.96
N ARG A 609 -1.04 23.73 -0.90
CA ARG A 609 -2.46 23.83 -0.50
C ARG A 609 -2.86 25.30 -0.37
N PRO A 610 -2.97 26.05 -1.49
CA PRO A 610 -3.26 27.49 -1.45
C PRO A 610 -4.62 27.80 -0.85
N THR A 611 -5.59 26.90 -1.03
CA THR A 611 -6.92 26.95 -0.44
C THR A 611 -7.32 25.57 0.09
N PRO A 612 -8.34 25.43 0.94
CA PRO A 612 -8.83 24.12 1.37
C PRO A 612 -9.29 23.20 0.24
N ARG A 613 -9.54 23.72 -0.97
CA ARG A 613 -10.09 22.99 -2.12
C ARG A 613 -9.09 22.73 -3.25
N LEU A 614 -7.95 23.38 -3.23
CA LEU A 614 -6.93 23.28 -4.29
C LEU A 614 -5.69 22.58 -3.75
N LEU A 615 -5.30 21.49 -4.39
CA LEU A 615 -4.09 20.73 -4.14
C LEU A 615 -3.23 20.72 -5.40
N LEU A 616 -1.98 21.16 -5.29
CA LEU A 616 -0.97 21.08 -6.32
C LEU A 616 0.14 20.17 -5.82
N GLU A 617 0.48 19.15 -6.58
CA GLU A 617 1.53 18.19 -6.27
C GLU A 617 2.55 18.21 -7.40
N GLU A 618 3.77 18.65 -7.10
CA GLU A 618 4.87 18.77 -8.04
C GLU A 618 5.95 17.78 -7.65
N LYS A 619 6.31 16.88 -8.55
CA LYS A 619 7.35 15.88 -8.35
C LYS A 619 8.45 16.03 -9.39
N TYR A 620 9.69 16.06 -8.95
CA TYR A 620 10.86 15.98 -9.81
C TYR A 620 11.76 14.85 -9.36
N ILE A 621 12.16 13.98 -10.29
CA ILE A 621 13.13 12.91 -10.04
C ILE A 621 14.28 13.07 -11.05
N TYR A 622 15.48 13.00 -10.52
CA TYR A 622 16.72 13.01 -11.28
C TYR A 622 17.57 11.80 -10.96
N SER A 623 18.07 11.11 -11.98
CA SER A 623 19.07 10.05 -11.83
C SER A 623 20.18 10.23 -12.84
N HIS A 624 21.40 10.23 -12.38
CA HIS A 624 22.60 10.46 -13.16
C HIS A 624 23.63 9.37 -12.89
N LEU A 625 24.27 8.94 -13.96
CA LEU A 625 25.40 8.04 -13.90
C LEU A 625 26.53 8.62 -14.73
N GLU A 626 27.78 8.59 -14.20
CA GLU A 626 28.98 9.10 -14.88
C GLU A 626 30.14 8.13 -14.71
N THR A 627 31.09 8.14 -15.64
CA THR A 627 32.35 7.39 -15.49
C THR A 627 33.16 7.96 -14.34
N ARG A 628 33.94 7.13 -13.66
CA ARG A 628 34.89 7.62 -12.64
C ARG A 628 36.13 8.22 -13.30
N PRO A 629 36.73 9.27 -12.71
CA PRO A 629 38.03 9.76 -13.13
C PRO A 629 39.07 8.62 -13.18
N GLY A 630 39.88 8.57 -14.25
CA GLY A 630 40.85 7.48 -14.46
C GLY A 630 40.24 6.22 -15.13
N TRP A 631 38.95 6.15 -15.38
CA TRP A 631 38.38 5.09 -16.20
C TRP A 631 38.85 5.22 -17.65
N GLN A 632 39.43 4.15 -18.20
CA GLN A 632 40.06 4.15 -19.53
C GLN A 632 41.08 5.30 -19.76
N CYS A 633 41.82 5.69 -18.73
CA CYS A 633 42.82 6.76 -18.78
C CYS A 633 42.27 8.16 -19.10
N THR A 634 40.95 8.38 -18.94
CA THR A 634 40.36 9.72 -19.09
C THR A 634 40.54 10.52 -17.79
N SER A 635 40.95 11.79 -17.92
CA SER A 635 41.16 12.68 -16.76
C SER A 635 39.83 13.22 -16.16
N ALA A 636 38.77 13.23 -16.93
CA ALA A 636 37.47 13.79 -16.55
C ALA A 636 36.36 12.74 -16.55
N ALA A 637 35.40 12.88 -15.62
CA ALA A 637 34.18 12.10 -15.63
C ALA A 637 33.32 12.44 -16.87
N THR A 638 32.71 11.41 -17.46
CA THR A 638 31.82 11.55 -18.61
C THR A 638 30.46 10.99 -18.27
N ALA A 639 29.40 11.74 -18.55
CA ALA A 639 28.03 11.29 -18.32
C ALA A 639 27.73 10.00 -19.11
N VAL A 640 27.25 8.99 -18.44
CA VAL A 640 26.74 7.74 -19.01
C VAL A 640 25.27 7.91 -19.39
N TYR A 641 24.46 8.48 -18.49
CA TYR A 641 23.10 8.92 -18.78
C TYR A 641 22.63 9.98 -17.78
N ASN A 642 21.63 10.76 -18.22
CA ASN A 642 20.78 11.58 -17.36
C ASN A 642 19.33 11.14 -17.56
N ASN A 643 18.61 10.93 -16.48
CA ASN A 643 17.18 10.66 -16.50
C ASN A 643 16.44 11.72 -15.68
N HIS A 644 15.47 12.38 -16.31
CA HIS A 644 14.64 13.40 -15.71
C HIS A 644 13.19 12.98 -15.76
N ILE A 645 12.48 13.03 -14.64
CA ILE A 645 11.05 12.78 -14.56
C ILE A 645 10.42 13.96 -13.84
N VAL A 646 9.40 14.56 -14.43
CA VAL A 646 8.61 15.65 -13.85
C VAL A 646 7.15 15.23 -13.89
N ARG A 647 6.47 15.31 -12.74
CA ARG A 647 5.00 15.18 -12.66
C ARG A 647 4.43 16.41 -11.98
N SER A 648 3.46 17.04 -12.64
CA SER A 648 2.63 18.10 -12.08
C SER A 648 1.20 17.59 -11.99
N LYS A 649 0.62 17.62 -10.79
CA LYS A 649 -0.74 17.14 -10.55
C LYS A 649 -1.53 18.22 -9.85
N VAL A 650 -2.66 18.57 -10.43
CA VAL A 650 -3.60 19.57 -9.93
C VAL A 650 -4.92 18.87 -9.58
N ASN A 651 -5.36 18.98 -8.33
CA ASN A 651 -6.67 18.54 -7.91
C ASN A 651 -7.47 19.73 -7.40
N TYR A 652 -8.65 19.95 -7.97
CA TYR A 652 -9.60 20.94 -7.47
C TYR A 652 -10.89 20.26 -7.04
N GLN A 653 -11.26 20.45 -5.79
CA GLN A 653 -12.46 19.88 -5.18
C GLN A 653 -13.57 20.94 -5.13
N PHE A 654 -14.58 20.84 -5.99
CA PHE A 654 -15.71 21.76 -6.01
C PHE A 654 -16.63 21.52 -4.80
N THR A 655 -17.01 20.27 -4.58
CA THR A 655 -17.77 19.77 -3.42
C THR A 655 -17.13 18.48 -2.92
N ARG A 656 -17.68 17.83 -1.92
CA ARG A 656 -17.21 16.50 -1.46
C ARG A 656 -17.34 15.45 -2.58
N GLU A 657 -18.32 15.64 -3.46
CA GLU A 657 -18.68 14.68 -4.52
C GLU A 657 -18.02 15.02 -5.87
N LEU A 658 -17.84 16.31 -6.18
CA LEU A 658 -17.36 16.77 -7.50
C LEU A 658 -15.93 17.27 -7.44
N SER A 659 -15.07 16.69 -8.27
CA SER A 659 -13.68 17.10 -8.41
C SER A 659 -13.17 17.00 -9.83
N ILE A 660 -12.13 17.78 -10.14
CA ILE A 660 -11.35 17.68 -11.37
C ILE A 660 -9.89 17.45 -11.01
N ARG A 661 -9.24 16.54 -11.73
CA ARG A 661 -7.81 16.24 -11.65
C ARG A 661 -7.17 16.44 -13.02
N ALA A 662 -6.03 17.10 -13.04
CA ALA A 662 -5.15 17.16 -14.19
C ALA A 662 -3.77 16.66 -13.80
N ILE A 663 -3.15 15.82 -14.63
CA ILE A 663 -1.76 15.34 -14.47
C ILE A 663 -1.00 15.67 -15.76
N LEU A 664 0.18 16.21 -15.61
CA LEU A 664 1.17 16.40 -16.66
C LEU A 664 2.42 15.61 -16.28
N ASP A 665 2.78 14.60 -17.07
CA ASP A 665 3.97 13.80 -16.87
C ASP A 665 4.96 14.03 -18.01
N TYR A 666 6.21 14.33 -17.65
CA TYR A 666 7.33 14.31 -18.57
C TYR A 666 8.41 13.36 -18.09
N SER A 667 8.89 12.49 -18.96
CA SER A 667 10.08 11.67 -18.72
C SER A 667 11.06 11.77 -19.87
N GLY A 668 12.35 11.95 -19.54
CA GLY A 668 13.42 12.04 -20.53
C GLY A 668 14.66 11.25 -20.11
N VAL A 669 15.06 10.28 -20.94
CA VAL A 669 16.31 9.54 -20.80
C VAL A 669 17.28 10.06 -21.86
N LEU A 670 18.41 10.59 -21.40
CA LEU A 670 19.46 11.20 -22.21
C LEU A 670 20.75 10.37 -22.07
N PRO A 671 20.88 9.26 -22.81
CA PRO A 671 22.02 8.39 -22.73
C PRO A 671 23.20 8.91 -23.56
N ASN A 672 24.40 8.56 -23.15
CA ASN A 672 25.58 8.51 -24.01
C ASN A 672 25.66 7.10 -24.61
N THR A 673 25.19 6.96 -25.84
CA THR A 673 25.07 5.66 -26.51
C THR A 673 26.42 4.97 -26.77
N SER A 674 27.54 5.70 -26.66
CA SER A 674 28.87 5.10 -26.70
C SER A 674 29.27 4.39 -25.42
N LEU A 675 28.55 4.63 -24.29
CA LEU A 675 28.84 4.07 -22.97
C LEU A 675 27.74 3.15 -22.42
N VAL A 676 26.50 3.33 -22.89
CA VAL A 676 25.34 2.58 -22.38
C VAL A 676 24.39 2.17 -23.51
N ALA A 677 23.84 0.97 -23.41
CA ALA A 677 22.86 0.42 -24.35
C ALA A 677 21.44 0.86 -23.96
N LEU A 678 21.18 2.15 -24.04
CA LEU A 678 19.87 2.77 -23.80
C LEU A 678 19.49 3.66 -24.98
N ASP A 679 18.21 3.69 -25.31
CA ASP A 679 17.68 4.61 -26.31
C ASP A 679 17.36 5.98 -25.71
N ARG A 680 17.52 7.01 -26.53
CA ARG A 680 17.14 8.37 -26.16
C ARG A 680 15.62 8.50 -26.23
N THR A 681 14.95 8.46 -25.10
CA THR A 681 13.49 8.55 -25.03
C THR A 681 13.06 9.84 -24.35
N LYS A 682 12.00 10.46 -24.89
CA LYS A 682 11.30 11.57 -24.26
C LYS A 682 9.81 11.33 -24.43
N ARG A 683 9.08 11.37 -23.32
CA ARG A 683 7.63 11.16 -23.31
C ARG A 683 6.97 12.30 -22.53
N LEU A 684 5.88 12.80 -23.07
CA LEU A 684 5.00 13.77 -22.44
C LEU A 684 3.59 13.19 -22.45
N SER A 685 2.91 13.18 -21.31
CA SER A 685 1.51 12.76 -21.23
C SER A 685 0.68 13.74 -20.43
N TYR A 686 -0.59 13.89 -20.86
CA TYR A 686 -1.61 14.67 -20.21
C TYR A 686 -2.75 13.73 -19.80
N ASP A 687 -3.22 13.85 -18.56
CA ASP A 687 -4.37 13.12 -18.05
C ASP A 687 -5.32 14.11 -17.39
N LEU A 688 -6.58 14.11 -17.82
CA LEU A 688 -7.63 14.95 -17.25
C LEU A 688 -8.78 14.04 -16.81
N LEU A 689 -9.24 14.17 -15.57
CA LEU A 689 -10.35 13.39 -15.03
C LEU A 689 -11.32 14.26 -14.23
N LEU A 690 -12.55 14.37 -14.70
CA LEU A 690 -13.69 14.86 -13.94
C LEU A 690 -14.34 13.68 -13.21
N THR A 691 -14.53 13.82 -11.91
CA THR A 691 -15.16 12.80 -11.07
C THR A 691 -16.35 13.39 -10.33
N TYR A 692 -17.53 12.80 -10.50
CA TYR A 692 -18.68 13.01 -9.63
C TYR A 692 -18.97 11.71 -8.89
N LEU A 693 -18.58 11.64 -7.62
CA LEU A 693 -18.70 10.47 -6.74
C LEU A 693 -19.74 10.76 -5.66
N LEU A 694 -20.94 10.26 -5.83
CA LEU A 694 -22.01 10.47 -4.85
C LEU A 694 -21.75 9.64 -3.57
N HIS A 695 -21.38 8.38 -3.73
CA HIS A 695 -20.91 7.47 -2.69
C HIS A 695 -20.18 6.29 -3.36
N PRO A 696 -19.40 5.46 -2.63
CA PRO A 696 -18.74 4.30 -3.20
C PRO A 696 -19.69 3.47 -4.07
N GLY A 697 -19.29 3.20 -5.33
CA GLY A 697 -20.09 2.46 -6.31
C GLY A 697 -21.10 3.27 -7.14
N THR A 698 -21.38 4.56 -6.81
CA THR A 698 -22.22 5.44 -7.65
C THR A 698 -21.42 6.65 -8.08
N ALA A 699 -20.99 6.67 -9.34
CA ALA A 699 -20.11 7.70 -9.85
C ALA A 699 -20.25 7.91 -11.36
N LEU A 700 -19.94 9.13 -11.79
CA LEU A 700 -19.69 9.52 -13.17
C LEU A 700 -18.23 9.94 -13.30
N TYR A 701 -17.53 9.36 -14.27
CA TYR A 701 -16.17 9.73 -14.65
C TYR A 701 -16.15 10.19 -16.10
N VAL A 702 -15.46 11.28 -16.36
CA VAL A 702 -15.15 11.75 -17.71
C VAL A 702 -13.65 11.97 -17.79
N GLY A 703 -12.97 11.18 -18.60
CA GLY A 703 -11.51 11.16 -18.70
C GLY A 703 -11.00 11.44 -20.10
N TYR A 704 -9.83 12.07 -20.16
CA TYR A 704 -9.08 12.31 -21.39
C TYR A 704 -7.59 12.13 -21.12
N THR A 705 -6.93 11.32 -21.93
CA THR A 705 -5.48 11.09 -21.87
C THR A 705 -4.86 11.31 -23.24
N ASP A 706 -3.71 11.97 -23.27
CA ASP A 706 -2.91 12.21 -24.50
C ASP A 706 -1.44 11.89 -24.23
N ILE A 707 -0.77 11.20 -25.17
CA ILE A 707 0.61 10.76 -25.04
C ILE A 707 1.40 11.18 -26.26
N TYR A 708 2.53 11.82 -26.02
CA TYR A 708 3.49 12.24 -27.04
C TYR A 708 4.86 11.60 -26.76
N GLU A 709 5.50 11.12 -27.82
CA GLU A 709 6.87 10.60 -27.79
C GLU A 709 7.75 11.33 -28.79
N ASN A 710 9.07 11.28 -28.57
CA ASN A 710 10.07 11.87 -29.46
C ASN A 710 10.32 10.98 -30.68
N LEU A 711 9.30 10.80 -31.50
CA LEU A 711 9.31 9.97 -32.70
C LEU A 711 8.94 10.80 -33.95
N LEU A 712 9.46 10.34 -35.10
CA LEU A 712 9.02 10.69 -36.44
C LEU A 712 8.54 9.38 -37.09
N PHE A 713 7.35 9.41 -37.67
CA PHE A 713 6.75 8.26 -38.34
C PHE A 713 6.69 8.49 -39.83
N ASP A 714 7.38 7.65 -40.59
CA ASP A 714 7.29 7.60 -42.06
C ASP A 714 6.86 6.21 -42.51
N PRO A 715 5.57 6.00 -42.85
CA PRO A 715 5.09 4.70 -43.26
C PRO A 715 5.62 4.21 -44.62
N ALA A 716 6.28 5.08 -45.40
CA ALA A 716 6.77 4.75 -46.71
C ALA A 716 8.23 4.25 -46.71
N ARG A 717 9.01 4.52 -45.66
CA ARG A 717 10.47 4.29 -45.66
C ARG A 717 10.96 3.67 -44.36
N PRO A 718 11.60 2.49 -44.39
CA PRO A 718 12.32 1.95 -43.22
C PRO A 718 13.57 2.82 -42.88
N PRO A 719 13.93 2.96 -41.59
CA PRO A 719 13.13 2.55 -40.44
C PRO A 719 11.89 3.44 -40.30
N TYR A 720 10.72 2.84 -40.24
CA TYR A 720 9.40 3.53 -40.19
C TYR A 720 9.24 4.50 -39.01
N LEU A 721 9.98 4.27 -37.94
CA LEU A 721 10.03 5.12 -36.74
C LEU A 721 11.47 5.58 -36.54
N GLN A 722 11.67 6.90 -36.41
CA GLN A 722 12.95 7.52 -36.11
C GLN A 722 12.83 8.39 -34.85
N LEU A 723 13.93 8.54 -34.12
CA LEU A 723 13.98 9.41 -32.94
C LEU A 723 14.04 10.88 -33.36
N SER A 724 13.20 11.71 -32.73
CA SER A 724 13.23 13.17 -32.84
C SER A 724 13.86 13.82 -31.61
N GLY A 725 14.10 15.14 -31.69
CA GLY A 725 14.63 15.91 -30.56
C GLY A 725 13.64 16.18 -29.44
N PHE A 726 12.33 16.17 -29.75
CA PHE A 726 11.25 16.55 -28.83
C PHE A 726 10.09 15.55 -28.90
N PRO A 727 9.26 15.43 -27.84
CA PRO A 727 8.07 14.58 -27.85
C PRO A 727 6.94 15.27 -28.64
N ASN A 728 6.98 15.18 -29.95
CA ASN A 728 6.07 15.84 -30.88
C ASN A 728 5.09 14.91 -31.61
N MET A 729 5.33 13.59 -31.57
CA MET A 729 4.42 12.62 -32.16
C MET A 729 3.40 12.14 -31.15
N ASN A 730 2.11 12.32 -31.47
CA ASN A 730 1.04 11.71 -30.67
C ASN A 730 1.00 10.20 -30.91
N THR A 731 1.34 9.44 -29.90
CA THR A 731 1.38 7.97 -29.92
C THR A 731 0.22 7.29 -29.19
N GLY A 732 -0.58 8.08 -28.46
CA GLY A 732 -1.76 7.57 -27.77
C GLY A 732 -2.70 8.71 -27.38
N ARG A 733 -3.98 8.56 -27.65
CA ARG A 733 -5.05 9.45 -27.23
C ARG A 733 -6.25 8.63 -26.85
N GLN A 734 -6.85 8.94 -25.70
CA GLN A 734 -8.07 8.25 -25.26
C GLN A 734 -9.02 9.25 -24.59
N ALA A 735 -10.28 9.13 -24.91
CA ALA A 735 -11.35 9.80 -24.19
C ALA A 735 -12.35 8.75 -23.71
N PHE A 736 -12.92 8.93 -22.52
CA PHE A 736 -13.92 8.02 -22.00
C PHE A 736 -14.95 8.69 -21.12
N VAL A 737 -16.14 8.09 -21.06
CA VAL A 737 -17.19 8.39 -20.09
C VAL A 737 -17.61 7.07 -19.44
N LYS A 738 -17.53 7.01 -18.12
CA LYS A 738 -17.95 5.86 -17.32
C LYS A 738 -19.02 6.26 -16.33
N LEU A 739 -20.11 5.51 -16.31
CA LEU A 739 -21.19 5.64 -15.34
C LEU A 739 -21.34 4.34 -14.57
N SER A 740 -21.37 4.42 -13.24
CA SER A 740 -21.66 3.30 -12.34
C SER A 740 -22.76 3.65 -11.36
N ARG A 741 -23.54 2.64 -10.91
CA ARG A 741 -24.61 2.82 -9.93
C ARG A 741 -24.65 1.65 -8.95
N LEU A 742 -24.59 1.97 -7.66
CA LEU A 742 -24.76 0.99 -6.59
C LEU A 742 -26.23 0.70 -6.33
N PHE A 743 -26.61 -0.58 -6.38
CA PHE A 743 -27.86 -1.11 -5.86
C PHE A 743 -27.55 -1.94 -4.63
N ARG A 744 -28.26 -1.70 -3.53
CA ARG A 744 -28.05 -2.38 -2.25
C ARG A 744 -29.39 -2.91 -1.72
N PHE A 745 -29.43 -4.20 -1.38
CA PHE A 745 -30.59 -4.94 -0.91
C PHE A 745 -30.41 -5.46 0.50
#